data_d09d0790fd8a89ece80e1ac473711900
#
_entry.id   d09d0790fd8a89ece80e1ac473711900
#
_cell.length_a   1.000
_cell.length_b   1.000
_cell.length_c   1.000
_cell.angle_alpha   90.00
_cell.angle_beta   90.00
_cell.angle_gamma   90.00
#
_symmetry.space_group_name_H-M   'P 1'
#
loop_
_entity.id
_entity.type
_entity.pdbx_description
1 polymer ?
#
loop_
_entity_poly.entity_id
_entity_poly.type
_entity_poly.pdbx_seq_one_letter_code
_entity_poly.pdbx_strand_id
1 'polypeptide(L)'
;MQNFKILHETKSRLRIKVAGFKGLDTSALQRVAARLEGVTEARFNAKIGSLILKLDAGVDKAGILRQLEVLNLSELKSIIPASHKNLPSKNEFILALLALGGNLIFRTSPLARAFSIVACMPILKEGIKESFLHGLTSKGLEAAAVGISLARGDVFAANSTNTMLALGEYMEESTVYKSDDLIRELARPDIAEAWVEIDQNGKKTEVKIATSKLKVGDIVVVGAGDVIAVDGHVVSGEAMINQANMTGESVAVKKSRGDSVLSGTIVEEGRIRIWAENVGENTSTQRIKHYITTSLNERSSIGMHTTHLADKLVPVTFGLAGVSYLINRNFMSVASVLQADYSCALKLPTPVAFKSSISKAGKNGILIKGAKALESLASADTFVFDKTGTLTYGNLEVAEIISFDERFSKNDILNLTASAEEHYFHPVAEAIVDAAKKHGFIHKHHDEVEFVVAHGVKTSIEGKRLIIGSRHFLEDDEMISFAAHEQTIDLAMQKGLALLYIAFDGRLLGVIGLRDEVRANARAVIARLRELGAEQIVMLSGDVSSKARAVAKKLGVDRYYGELLPTQKTEILEQLKAEGRKVVFVGDGINDAPSLMKADIGISMLNGAEIAKASAQIGLLKNDIEGVAQVKALANDTLRLVNRNFNATVGINSIILFLATFGALSPVATALLHNGTTIGLLLNSIKGVKFEH
;
A
#
# COMPACT_ATOMS: atom_id res chain seq x y z
N MET A 1 13.99 -28.96 -28.06
CA MET A 1 14.65 -27.81 -28.72
C MET A 1 15.53 -27.15 -27.68
N GLN A 2 16.83 -27.03 -27.92
CA GLN A 2 17.76 -26.38 -26.98
C GLN A 2 17.37 -24.89 -26.85
N ASN A 3 16.93 -24.51 -25.66
CA ASN A 3 16.52 -23.12 -25.35
C ASN A 3 17.73 -22.17 -25.23
N PHE A 4 18.95 -22.70 -25.10
CA PHE A 4 20.18 -21.98 -24.87
C PHE A 4 21.24 -22.35 -25.88
N LYS A 5 21.85 -21.35 -26.55
CA LYS A 5 22.95 -21.55 -27.53
C LYS A 5 24.13 -20.66 -27.17
N ILE A 6 25.31 -21.23 -27.02
CA ILE A 6 26.53 -20.45 -26.81
C ILE A 6 26.80 -19.57 -28.01
N LEU A 7 26.98 -18.26 -27.79
CA LEU A 7 27.40 -17.29 -28.81
C LEU A 7 28.90 -17.01 -28.75
N HIS A 8 29.44 -16.97 -27.54
CA HIS A 8 30.84 -16.66 -27.31
C HIS A 8 31.27 -17.13 -25.92
N GLU A 9 32.49 -17.64 -25.79
CA GLU A 9 33.06 -18.02 -24.51
C GLU A 9 34.52 -17.60 -24.35
N THR A 10 34.90 -17.25 -23.14
CA THR A 10 36.29 -16.99 -22.71
C THR A 10 36.54 -17.69 -21.37
N LYS A 11 37.79 -17.66 -20.86
CA LYS A 11 38.12 -18.32 -19.57
C LYS A 11 37.19 -17.91 -18.42
N SER A 12 36.76 -16.63 -18.36
CA SER A 12 35.95 -16.06 -17.26
C SER A 12 34.58 -15.53 -17.71
N ARG A 13 34.15 -15.78 -18.95
CA ARG A 13 32.88 -15.24 -19.45
C ARG A 13 32.21 -16.17 -20.45
N LEU A 14 30.90 -16.33 -20.30
CA LEU A 14 30.06 -17.12 -21.19
C LEU A 14 28.91 -16.24 -21.70
N ARG A 15 28.70 -16.21 -23.02
CA ARG A 15 27.59 -15.50 -23.64
C ARG A 15 26.70 -16.50 -24.35
N ILE A 16 25.43 -16.50 -23.95
CA ILE A 16 24.44 -17.50 -24.38
C ILE A 16 23.27 -16.78 -25.05
N LYS A 17 22.80 -17.28 -26.18
CA LYS A 17 21.53 -16.84 -26.77
C LYS A 17 20.39 -17.63 -26.14
N VAL A 18 19.34 -16.95 -25.72
CA VAL A 18 18.12 -17.55 -25.15
C VAL A 18 17.06 -17.56 -26.25
N ALA A 19 16.62 -18.74 -26.64
CA ALA A 19 15.56 -18.89 -27.65
C ALA A 19 14.18 -18.60 -26.95
N GLY A 20 13.28 -17.93 -27.66
CA GLY A 20 11.93 -17.66 -27.15
C GLY A 20 11.86 -16.66 -25.99
N PHE A 21 12.86 -15.79 -25.84
CA PHE A 21 12.95 -14.82 -24.74
C PHE A 21 11.86 -13.74 -24.76
N LYS A 22 11.12 -13.58 -25.85
CA LYS A 22 9.98 -12.66 -25.93
C LYS A 22 8.87 -13.13 -25.00
N GLY A 23 8.56 -12.33 -23.97
CA GLY A 23 7.56 -12.64 -22.94
C GLY A 23 8.12 -13.33 -21.68
N LEU A 24 9.45 -13.52 -21.57
CA LEU A 24 10.10 -13.93 -20.33
C LEU A 24 10.39 -12.72 -19.45
N ASP A 25 10.26 -12.89 -18.13
CA ASP A 25 10.83 -11.94 -17.19
C ASP A 25 12.36 -12.04 -17.25
N THR A 26 12.95 -11.10 -18.00
CA THR A 26 14.40 -11.05 -18.21
C THR A 26 15.17 -10.79 -16.92
N SER A 27 14.55 -10.12 -15.95
CA SER A 27 15.13 -9.86 -14.63
C SER A 27 15.10 -11.12 -13.76
N ALA A 28 14.03 -11.93 -13.82
CA ALA A 28 13.97 -13.21 -13.16
C ALA A 28 15.00 -14.19 -13.75
N LEU A 29 15.11 -14.26 -15.07
CA LEU A 29 16.14 -15.08 -15.72
C LEU A 29 17.55 -14.65 -15.31
N GLN A 30 17.82 -13.34 -15.23
CA GLN A 30 19.10 -12.81 -14.78
C GLN A 30 19.38 -13.18 -13.31
N ARG A 31 18.37 -13.07 -12.42
CA ARG A 31 18.49 -13.46 -11.00
C ARG A 31 18.76 -14.96 -10.84
N VAL A 32 18.00 -15.78 -11.55
CA VAL A 32 18.20 -17.24 -11.49
C VAL A 32 19.57 -17.63 -12.02
N ALA A 33 20.00 -17.05 -13.12
CA ALA A 33 21.32 -17.30 -13.69
C ALA A 33 22.47 -16.82 -12.79
N ALA A 34 22.28 -15.76 -12.02
CA ALA A 34 23.26 -15.28 -11.03
C ALA A 34 23.38 -16.17 -9.79
N ARG A 35 22.40 -17.08 -9.54
CA ARG A 35 22.42 -18.04 -8.44
C ARG A 35 23.08 -19.37 -8.78
N LEU A 36 23.44 -19.58 -10.04
CA LEU A 36 24.11 -20.80 -10.46
C LEU A 36 25.52 -20.86 -9.87
N GLU A 37 25.93 -22.06 -9.43
CA GLU A 37 27.23 -22.27 -8.82
C GLU A 37 28.36 -21.90 -9.77
N GLY A 38 29.26 -21.02 -9.31
CA GLY A 38 30.38 -20.52 -10.13
C GLY A 38 30.06 -19.33 -11.03
N VAL A 39 28.87 -18.73 -10.95
CA VAL A 39 28.53 -17.50 -11.65
C VAL A 39 28.68 -16.32 -10.70
N THR A 40 29.57 -15.36 -11.02
CA THR A 40 29.81 -14.14 -10.23
C THR A 40 28.91 -12.99 -10.63
N GLU A 41 28.54 -12.90 -11.90
CA GLU A 41 27.66 -11.86 -12.43
C GLU A 41 26.87 -12.39 -13.62
N ALA A 42 25.56 -12.10 -13.67
CA ALA A 42 24.73 -12.40 -14.82
C ALA A 42 24.10 -11.12 -15.36
N ARG A 43 24.15 -10.91 -16.67
CA ARG A 43 23.51 -9.79 -17.37
C ARG A 43 22.72 -10.29 -18.57
N PHE A 44 21.47 -9.83 -18.70
CA PHE A 44 20.64 -10.13 -19.86
C PHE A 44 20.49 -8.91 -20.77
N ASN A 45 20.78 -9.09 -22.05
CA ASN A 45 20.54 -8.05 -23.06
C ASN A 45 19.23 -8.34 -23.81
N ALA A 46 18.17 -7.60 -23.45
CA ALA A 46 16.84 -7.80 -24.00
C ALA A 46 16.73 -7.46 -25.51
N LYS A 47 17.59 -6.57 -26.05
CA LYS A 47 17.55 -6.22 -27.50
C LYS A 47 17.93 -7.38 -28.40
N ILE A 48 18.88 -8.19 -27.98
CA ILE A 48 19.43 -9.28 -28.76
C ILE A 48 19.18 -10.67 -28.17
N GLY A 49 18.48 -10.76 -27.05
CA GLY A 49 18.13 -12.01 -26.36
C GLY A 49 19.36 -12.81 -25.92
N SER A 50 20.40 -12.14 -25.38
CA SER A 50 21.59 -12.81 -24.91
C SER A 50 21.85 -12.64 -23.42
N LEU A 51 22.10 -13.75 -22.74
CA LEU A 51 22.54 -13.85 -21.36
C LEU A 51 24.06 -13.85 -21.31
N ILE A 52 24.66 -13.01 -20.52
CA ILE A 52 26.09 -12.88 -20.33
C ILE A 52 26.39 -13.26 -18.89
N LEU A 53 27.22 -14.28 -18.68
CA LEU A 53 27.64 -14.77 -17.38
C LEU A 53 29.13 -14.49 -17.20
N LYS A 54 29.54 -13.92 -16.09
CA LYS A 54 30.92 -13.94 -15.61
C LYS A 54 31.07 -15.13 -14.65
N LEU A 55 32.17 -15.84 -14.83
CA LEU A 55 32.44 -17.12 -14.16
C LEU A 55 33.69 -17.01 -13.29
N ASP A 56 33.68 -17.75 -12.20
CA ASP A 56 34.89 -17.97 -11.41
C ASP A 56 35.93 -18.80 -12.21
N ALA A 57 37.20 -18.71 -11.80
CA ALA A 57 38.27 -19.44 -12.45
C ALA A 57 38.10 -20.96 -12.17
N GLY A 58 38.06 -21.76 -13.26
CA GLY A 58 38.01 -23.23 -13.17
C GLY A 58 36.61 -23.85 -13.16
N VAL A 59 35.56 -23.08 -13.34
CA VAL A 59 34.15 -23.59 -13.31
C VAL A 59 33.84 -24.40 -14.57
N ASP A 60 33.13 -25.53 -14.37
CA ASP A 60 32.61 -26.36 -15.47
C ASP A 60 31.45 -25.65 -16.21
N LYS A 61 31.76 -25.07 -17.35
CA LYS A 61 30.79 -24.37 -18.20
C LYS A 61 29.71 -25.28 -18.77
N ALA A 62 30.03 -26.58 -19.00
CA ALA A 62 29.04 -27.56 -19.43
C ALA A 62 28.05 -27.88 -18.32
N GLY A 63 28.51 -27.83 -17.07
CA GLY A 63 27.67 -27.94 -15.89
C GLY A 63 26.66 -26.77 -15.77
N ILE A 64 27.13 -25.53 -15.99
CA ILE A 64 26.25 -24.35 -15.99
C ILE A 64 25.20 -24.44 -17.12
N LEU A 65 25.54 -24.88 -18.29
CA LEU A 65 24.59 -25.06 -19.40
C LEU A 65 23.54 -26.12 -19.04
N ARG A 66 23.94 -27.26 -18.46
CA ARG A 66 23.02 -28.29 -18.01
C ARG A 66 22.06 -27.77 -16.94
N GLN A 67 22.53 -26.97 -16.00
CA GLN A 67 21.69 -26.31 -14.99
C GLN A 67 20.71 -25.32 -15.62
N LEU A 68 21.13 -24.55 -16.63
CA LEU A 68 20.25 -23.65 -17.38
C LEU A 68 19.21 -24.41 -18.21
N GLU A 69 19.55 -25.55 -18.81
CA GLU A 69 18.63 -26.38 -19.61
C GLU A 69 17.53 -27.05 -18.76
N VAL A 70 17.79 -27.33 -17.50
CA VAL A 70 16.82 -27.86 -16.51
C VAL A 70 15.82 -26.77 -16.07
N LEU A 71 16.17 -25.48 -16.26
CA LEU A 71 15.26 -24.38 -15.96
C LEU A 71 14.05 -24.43 -16.86
N ASN A 72 12.89 -24.62 -16.27
CA ASN A 72 11.61 -24.57 -16.97
C ASN A 72 11.29 -23.11 -17.33
N LEU A 73 11.67 -22.68 -18.53
CA LEU A 73 11.40 -21.30 -19.00
C LEU A 73 9.92 -20.96 -19.03
N SER A 74 9.00 -21.93 -18.99
CA SER A 74 7.56 -21.70 -18.88
C SER A 74 7.12 -21.23 -17.48
N GLU A 75 7.87 -21.58 -16.45
CA GLU A 75 7.64 -21.08 -15.06
C GLU A 75 8.21 -19.67 -14.86
N LEU A 76 9.20 -19.28 -15.69
CA LEU A 76 9.70 -17.92 -15.77
C LEU A 76 8.86 -17.01 -16.69
N LYS A 77 7.85 -17.55 -17.36
CA LYS A 77 6.77 -16.76 -17.95
C LYS A 77 5.92 -16.20 -16.80
N SER A 78 6.28 -15.01 -16.44
CA SER A 78 5.83 -14.17 -15.36
C SER A 78 4.45 -14.50 -14.78
N ILE A 79 4.44 -14.82 -13.50
CA ILE A 79 3.38 -14.45 -12.55
C ILE A 79 3.30 -12.90 -12.40
N ILE A 80 4.27 -12.18 -12.90
CA ILE A 80 4.20 -10.73 -13.08
C ILE A 80 3.54 -10.50 -14.45
N PRO A 81 2.33 -9.89 -14.51
CA PRO A 81 1.78 -9.46 -15.78
C PRO A 81 2.87 -8.67 -16.50
N ALA A 82 3.13 -8.99 -17.74
CA ALA A 82 4.06 -8.29 -18.61
C ALA A 82 3.64 -6.83 -18.77
N SER A 83 3.91 -6.02 -17.78
CA SER A 83 3.75 -4.58 -17.82
C SER A 83 5.11 -3.87 -17.91
N HIS A 84 6.06 -4.47 -18.64
CA HIS A 84 6.87 -3.68 -19.50
C HIS A 84 6.00 -3.37 -20.73
N LYS A 85 4.89 -2.63 -20.52
CA LYS A 85 4.36 -1.81 -21.59
C LYS A 85 5.53 -0.94 -21.99
N ASN A 86 6.00 -1.12 -23.22
CA ASN A 86 6.99 -0.27 -23.83
C ASN A 86 6.60 1.19 -23.53
N LEU A 87 7.58 2.06 -23.32
CA LEU A 87 7.35 3.50 -23.31
C LEU A 87 6.34 3.84 -24.43
N PRO A 88 5.33 4.67 -24.16
CA PRO A 88 4.32 5.03 -25.15
C PRO A 88 4.98 5.36 -26.47
N SER A 89 4.58 4.69 -27.54
CA SER A 89 5.21 4.88 -28.85
C SER A 89 4.74 6.19 -29.45
N LYS A 90 5.66 7.11 -29.67
CA LYS A 90 5.39 8.38 -30.39
C LYS A 90 5.30 8.19 -31.91
N ASN A 91 5.61 6.99 -32.44
CA ASN A 91 5.85 6.79 -33.87
C ASN A 91 4.59 7.05 -34.71
N GLU A 92 3.44 6.58 -34.28
CA GLU A 92 2.19 6.78 -35.00
C GLU A 92 1.75 8.24 -35.00
N PHE A 93 1.87 8.91 -33.85
CA PHE A 93 1.61 10.35 -33.75
C PHE A 93 2.56 11.19 -34.63
N ILE A 94 3.86 10.88 -34.63
CA ILE A 94 4.85 11.58 -35.47
C ILE A 94 4.55 11.33 -36.95
N LEU A 95 4.20 10.10 -37.33
CA LEU A 95 3.87 9.75 -38.72
C LEU A 95 2.61 10.52 -39.17
N ALA A 96 1.56 10.55 -38.36
CA ALA A 96 0.33 11.28 -38.62
C ALA A 96 0.59 12.80 -38.74
N LEU A 97 1.41 13.36 -37.87
CA LEU A 97 1.80 14.79 -37.87
C LEU A 97 2.61 15.14 -39.15
N LEU A 98 3.54 14.28 -39.57
CA LEU A 98 4.31 14.46 -40.80
C LEU A 98 3.40 14.40 -42.03
N ALA A 99 2.40 13.51 -42.06
CA ALA A 99 1.42 13.41 -43.11
C ALA A 99 0.54 14.65 -43.21
N LEU A 100 0.09 15.19 -42.06
CA LEU A 100 -0.67 16.43 -42.01
C LEU A 100 0.16 17.61 -42.47
N GLY A 101 1.41 17.76 -41.99
CA GLY A 101 2.34 18.83 -42.41
C GLY A 101 2.70 18.73 -43.89
N GLY A 102 2.96 17.53 -44.38
CA GLY A 102 3.24 17.29 -45.81
C GLY A 102 2.06 17.65 -46.70
N ASN A 103 0.82 17.38 -46.26
CA ASN A 103 -0.38 17.76 -46.99
C ASN A 103 -0.66 19.27 -46.98
N LEU A 104 -0.29 19.96 -45.91
CA LEU A 104 -0.38 21.43 -45.85
C LEU A 104 0.58 22.12 -46.80
N ILE A 105 1.84 21.59 -46.93
CA ILE A 105 2.90 22.18 -47.74
C ILE A 105 2.74 21.77 -49.21
N PHE A 106 2.43 20.50 -49.48
CA PHE A 106 2.36 19.91 -50.84
C PHE A 106 0.93 19.49 -51.21
N ARG A 107 -0.02 20.39 -51.09
CA ARG A 107 -1.47 20.15 -51.15
C ARG A 107 -1.96 19.41 -52.42
N THR A 108 -1.28 19.58 -53.54
CA THR A 108 -1.65 19.00 -54.81
C THR A 108 -0.79 17.82 -55.23
N SER A 109 0.25 17.46 -54.47
CA SER A 109 1.18 16.43 -54.80
C SER A 109 0.59 15.01 -54.68
N PRO A 110 0.66 14.17 -55.71
CA PRO A 110 0.25 12.77 -55.65
C PRO A 110 1.02 11.98 -54.57
N LEU A 111 2.28 12.31 -54.35
CA LEU A 111 3.12 11.68 -53.31
C LEU A 111 2.63 12.01 -51.91
N ALA A 112 2.22 13.26 -51.65
CA ALA A 112 1.65 13.65 -50.36
C ALA A 112 0.33 12.92 -50.10
N ARG A 113 -0.51 12.71 -51.11
CA ARG A 113 -1.73 11.91 -50.99
C ARG A 113 -1.45 10.45 -50.68
N ALA A 114 -0.52 9.83 -51.38
CA ALA A 114 -0.09 8.44 -51.13
C ALA A 114 0.46 8.28 -49.71
N PHE A 115 1.30 9.21 -49.26
CA PHE A 115 1.85 9.21 -47.91
C PHE A 115 0.76 9.35 -46.83
N SER A 116 -0.25 10.17 -47.10
CA SER A 116 -1.42 10.33 -46.20
C SER A 116 -2.22 9.05 -46.05
N ILE A 117 -2.43 8.30 -47.16
CA ILE A 117 -3.12 7.00 -47.11
C ILE A 117 -2.31 6.01 -46.27
N VAL A 118 -0.99 5.98 -46.46
CA VAL A 118 -0.07 5.12 -45.69
C VAL A 118 -0.10 5.47 -44.19
N ALA A 119 -0.14 6.77 -43.86
CA ALA A 119 -0.20 7.22 -42.47
C ALA A 119 -1.52 6.88 -41.77
N CYS A 120 -2.64 6.79 -42.52
CA CYS A 120 -3.94 6.36 -41.99
C CYS A 120 -4.13 4.83 -41.97
N MET A 121 -3.24 4.06 -42.60
CA MET A 121 -3.38 2.60 -42.69
C MET A 121 -3.41 1.88 -41.34
N PRO A 122 -2.64 2.24 -40.29
CA PRO A 122 -2.71 1.61 -38.98
C PRO A 122 -4.11 1.64 -38.40
N ILE A 123 -4.74 2.83 -38.35
CA ILE A 123 -6.08 2.99 -37.77
C ILE A 123 -7.15 2.26 -38.56
N LEU A 124 -7.09 2.26 -39.89
CA LEU A 124 -8.00 1.49 -40.75
C LEU A 124 -7.86 0.00 -40.53
N LYS A 125 -6.65 -0.52 -40.48
CA LYS A 125 -6.37 -1.95 -40.27
C LYS A 125 -6.83 -2.41 -38.89
N GLU A 126 -6.56 -1.63 -37.86
CA GLU A 126 -6.96 -1.96 -36.48
C GLU A 126 -8.48 -1.91 -36.32
N GLY A 127 -9.14 -0.85 -36.81
CA GLY A 127 -10.59 -0.73 -36.74
C GLY A 127 -11.34 -1.81 -37.51
N ILE A 128 -10.88 -2.20 -38.69
CA ILE A 128 -11.42 -3.32 -39.47
C ILE A 128 -11.24 -4.64 -38.68
N LYS A 129 -10.05 -4.91 -38.18
CA LYS A 129 -9.75 -6.11 -37.41
C LYS A 129 -10.64 -6.22 -36.16
N GLU A 130 -10.74 -5.15 -35.38
CA GLU A 130 -11.56 -5.10 -34.16
C GLU A 130 -13.06 -5.28 -34.48
N SER A 131 -13.54 -4.64 -35.55
CA SER A 131 -14.93 -4.79 -35.98
C SER A 131 -15.28 -6.22 -36.41
N PHE A 132 -14.34 -6.94 -37.06
CA PHE A 132 -14.53 -8.34 -37.42
C PHE A 132 -14.54 -9.30 -36.22
N LEU A 133 -13.74 -8.99 -35.18
CA LEU A 133 -13.59 -9.87 -34.01
C LEU A 133 -14.67 -9.61 -32.96
N HIS A 134 -15.04 -8.35 -32.74
CA HIS A 134 -15.84 -7.92 -31.60
C HIS A 134 -17.13 -7.18 -32.01
N GLY A 135 -17.40 -7.02 -33.31
CA GLY A 135 -18.57 -6.28 -33.83
C GLY A 135 -18.36 -4.75 -33.80
N LEU A 136 -19.41 -4.00 -33.47
CA LEU A 136 -19.38 -2.55 -33.44
C LEU A 136 -18.53 -2.04 -32.25
N THR A 137 -17.35 -1.49 -32.56
CA THR A 137 -16.39 -0.99 -31.55
C THR A 137 -16.03 0.47 -31.79
N SER A 138 -15.46 1.15 -30.78
CA SER A 138 -14.93 2.52 -30.91
C SER A 138 -13.85 2.64 -31.99
N LYS A 139 -12.94 1.65 -32.08
CA LYS A 139 -11.93 1.58 -33.14
C LYS A 139 -12.56 1.46 -34.54
N GLY A 140 -13.72 0.77 -34.65
CA GLY A 140 -14.52 0.71 -35.87
C GLY A 140 -15.13 2.08 -36.23
N LEU A 141 -15.60 2.87 -35.25
CA LEU A 141 -16.08 4.24 -35.46
C LEU A 141 -14.98 5.15 -36.02
N GLU A 142 -13.82 5.13 -35.40
CA GLU A 142 -12.63 5.93 -35.80
C GLU A 142 -12.18 5.58 -37.24
N ALA A 143 -12.06 4.29 -37.52
CA ALA A 143 -11.69 3.82 -38.86
C ALA A 143 -12.72 4.20 -39.93
N ALA A 144 -14.02 4.10 -39.62
CA ALA A 144 -15.07 4.51 -40.53
C ALA A 144 -15.02 6.00 -40.83
N ALA A 145 -14.80 6.87 -39.82
CA ALA A 145 -14.70 8.31 -40.02
C ALA A 145 -13.52 8.73 -40.91
N VAL A 146 -12.32 8.15 -40.64
CA VAL A 146 -11.12 8.37 -41.46
C VAL A 146 -11.34 7.81 -42.89
N GLY A 147 -11.93 6.60 -43.00
CA GLY A 147 -12.23 5.95 -44.27
C GLY A 147 -13.17 6.76 -45.15
N ILE A 148 -14.26 7.32 -44.59
CA ILE A 148 -15.21 8.18 -45.31
C ILE A 148 -14.49 9.46 -45.83
N SER A 149 -13.64 10.07 -45.00
CA SER A 149 -12.89 11.28 -45.41
C SER A 149 -11.93 10.97 -46.56
N LEU A 150 -11.20 9.84 -46.52
CA LEU A 150 -10.30 9.40 -47.60
C LEU A 150 -11.08 9.08 -48.87
N ALA A 151 -12.20 8.33 -48.78
CA ALA A 151 -13.03 7.94 -49.92
C ALA A 151 -13.59 9.16 -50.68
N ARG A 152 -13.83 10.28 -49.97
CA ARG A 152 -14.25 11.54 -50.55
C ARG A 152 -13.12 12.39 -51.11
N GLY A 153 -11.87 11.96 -50.95
CA GLY A 153 -10.69 12.72 -51.34
C GLY A 153 -10.36 13.91 -50.43
N ASP A 154 -11.02 14.03 -49.26
CA ASP A 154 -10.68 15.02 -48.25
C ASP A 154 -9.54 14.53 -47.35
N VAL A 155 -8.33 14.58 -47.97
CA VAL A 155 -7.10 14.10 -47.34
C VAL A 155 -6.73 14.97 -46.13
N PHE A 156 -7.11 16.25 -46.14
CA PHE A 156 -6.85 17.15 -45.00
C PHE A 156 -7.66 16.73 -43.78
N ALA A 157 -8.96 16.50 -43.96
CA ALA A 157 -9.83 16.04 -42.87
C ALA A 157 -9.36 14.67 -42.35
N ALA A 158 -9.00 13.72 -43.24
CA ALA A 158 -8.48 12.41 -42.84
C ALA A 158 -7.19 12.51 -41.99
N ASN A 159 -6.21 13.30 -42.46
CA ASN A 159 -4.94 13.49 -41.72
C ASN A 159 -5.13 14.24 -40.40
N SER A 160 -5.98 15.28 -40.38
CA SER A 160 -6.27 16.03 -39.16
C SER A 160 -6.91 15.13 -38.10
N THR A 161 -7.90 14.34 -38.51
CA THR A 161 -8.56 13.35 -37.68
C THR A 161 -7.58 12.30 -37.18
N ASN A 162 -6.80 11.68 -38.09
CA ASN A 162 -5.78 10.67 -37.73
C ASN A 162 -4.74 11.23 -36.74
N THR A 163 -4.31 12.50 -36.95
CA THR A 163 -3.36 13.14 -36.03
C THR A 163 -3.95 13.36 -34.64
N MET A 164 -5.23 13.78 -34.57
CA MET A 164 -5.91 13.96 -33.28
C MET A 164 -6.13 12.63 -32.55
N LEU A 165 -6.52 11.58 -33.28
CA LEU A 165 -6.68 10.24 -32.71
C LEU A 165 -5.34 9.69 -32.20
N ALA A 166 -4.27 9.77 -33.01
CA ALA A 166 -2.93 9.32 -32.62
C ALA A 166 -2.37 10.14 -31.43
N LEU A 167 -2.66 11.45 -31.34
CA LEU A 167 -2.33 12.28 -30.19
C LEU A 167 -3.10 11.81 -28.94
N GLY A 168 -4.41 11.57 -29.09
CA GLY A 168 -5.26 11.09 -28.03
C GLY A 168 -4.74 9.76 -27.46
N GLU A 169 -4.45 8.78 -28.32
CA GLU A 169 -3.92 7.47 -27.93
C GLU A 169 -2.54 7.57 -27.26
N TYR A 170 -1.63 8.38 -27.80
CA TYR A 170 -0.34 8.65 -27.15
C TYR A 170 -0.49 9.29 -25.75
N MET A 171 -1.38 10.28 -25.62
CA MET A 171 -1.64 10.92 -24.33
C MET A 171 -2.28 9.96 -23.35
N GLU A 172 -3.19 9.08 -23.80
CA GLU A 172 -3.79 8.01 -23.02
C GLU A 172 -2.75 7.04 -22.49
N GLU A 173 -1.94 6.44 -23.37
CA GLU A 173 -0.90 5.49 -22.99
C GLU A 173 0.14 6.15 -22.07
N SER A 174 0.54 7.39 -22.37
CA SER A 174 1.48 8.16 -21.53
C SER A 174 0.92 8.42 -20.14
N THR A 175 -0.39 8.69 -20.03
CA THR A 175 -1.07 8.94 -18.77
C THR A 175 -1.21 7.67 -17.93
N VAL A 176 -1.61 6.57 -18.55
CA VAL A 176 -1.67 5.27 -17.88
C VAL A 176 -0.27 4.86 -17.40
N TYR A 177 0.76 5.02 -18.24
CA TYR A 177 2.14 4.73 -17.88
C TYR A 177 2.60 5.56 -16.66
N LYS A 178 2.39 6.89 -16.68
CA LYS A 178 2.72 7.76 -15.56
C LYS A 178 1.95 7.38 -14.28
N SER A 179 0.68 7.04 -14.42
CA SER A 179 -0.15 6.62 -13.29
C SER A 179 0.35 5.33 -12.65
N ASP A 180 0.77 4.35 -13.48
CA ASP A 180 1.38 3.10 -13.00
C ASP A 180 2.75 3.36 -12.37
N ASP A 181 3.56 4.26 -12.94
CA ASP A 181 4.89 4.62 -12.43
C ASP A 181 4.80 5.32 -11.07
N LEU A 182 3.81 6.19 -10.85
CA LEU A 182 3.55 6.82 -9.54
C LEU A 182 3.33 5.80 -8.42
N ILE A 183 2.63 4.69 -8.72
CA ILE A 183 2.41 3.63 -7.73
C ILE A 183 3.67 2.79 -7.55
N ARG A 184 4.41 2.52 -8.62
CA ARG A 184 5.68 1.78 -8.56
C ARG A 184 6.78 2.54 -7.81
N GLU A 185 6.75 3.88 -7.86
CA GLU A 185 7.68 4.72 -7.10
C GLU A 185 7.58 4.47 -5.58
N LEU A 186 6.38 4.13 -5.08
CA LEU A 186 6.18 3.77 -3.67
C LEU A 186 6.88 2.45 -3.28
N ALA A 187 7.21 1.60 -4.26
CA ALA A 187 7.87 0.32 -4.03
C ALA A 187 9.42 0.40 -4.04
N ARG A 188 10.00 1.59 -4.15
CA ARG A 188 11.46 1.83 -4.07
C ARG A 188 11.85 2.15 -2.61
N PRO A 189 13.09 1.80 -2.15
CA PRO A 189 14.26 1.35 -2.92
C PRO A 189 14.37 -0.18 -3.07
N ASP A 190 15.02 -0.63 -4.12
CA ASP A 190 15.38 -2.05 -4.32
C ASP A 190 16.83 -2.21 -3.81
N ILE A 191 16.99 -2.80 -2.62
CA ILE A 191 18.28 -2.93 -1.94
C ILE A 191 18.95 -4.22 -2.42
N ALA A 192 20.02 -4.09 -3.20
CA ALA A 192 20.69 -5.25 -3.80
C ALA A 192 21.68 -5.94 -2.85
N GLU A 193 22.34 -5.18 -1.97
CA GLU A 193 23.45 -5.66 -1.13
C GLU A 193 23.37 -5.06 0.28
N ALA A 194 23.89 -5.78 1.27
CA ALA A 194 24.00 -5.35 2.66
C ALA A 194 25.32 -5.80 3.28
N TRP A 195 25.82 -5.04 4.27
CA TRP A 195 26.97 -5.43 5.08
C TRP A 195 26.53 -6.35 6.20
N VAL A 196 27.18 -7.49 6.37
CA VAL A 196 26.91 -8.47 7.42
C VAL A 196 28.16 -8.76 8.21
N GLU A 197 28.04 -8.81 9.55
CA GLU A 197 29.09 -9.21 10.43
C GLU A 197 29.18 -10.75 10.45
N ILE A 198 30.31 -11.32 10.06
CA ILE A 198 30.56 -12.74 10.04
C ILE A 198 31.72 -13.04 11.01
N ASP A 199 31.55 -14.06 11.84
CA ASP A 199 32.63 -14.56 12.68
C ASP A 199 33.50 -15.54 11.88
N GLN A 200 34.75 -15.12 11.57
CA GLN A 200 35.75 -15.98 10.93
C GLN A 200 36.86 -16.24 11.97
N ASN A 201 36.89 -17.42 12.54
CA ASN A 201 37.92 -17.87 13.49
C ASN A 201 38.04 -16.99 14.74
N GLY A 202 36.91 -16.55 15.33
CA GLY A 202 36.89 -15.68 16.51
C GLY A 202 37.15 -14.19 16.21
N LYS A 203 37.27 -13.82 14.93
CA LYS A 203 37.40 -12.41 14.49
C LYS A 203 36.17 -11.98 13.72
N LYS A 204 35.48 -10.97 14.24
CA LYS A 204 34.33 -10.36 13.58
C LYS A 204 34.79 -9.56 12.37
N THR A 205 34.31 -9.93 11.19
CA THR A 205 34.66 -9.27 9.92
C THR A 205 33.36 -8.86 9.22
N GLU A 206 33.32 -7.65 8.65
CA GLU A 206 32.18 -7.17 7.88
C GLU A 206 32.37 -7.54 6.42
N VAL A 207 31.36 -8.22 5.86
CA VAL A 207 31.37 -8.66 4.47
C VAL A 207 30.12 -8.18 3.77
N LYS A 208 30.25 -7.66 2.56
CA LYS A 208 29.14 -7.20 1.74
C LYS A 208 28.55 -8.39 0.95
N ILE A 209 27.28 -8.70 1.22
CA ILE A 209 26.58 -9.81 0.56
C ILE A 209 25.31 -9.33 -0.14
N ALA A 210 24.84 -10.10 -1.12
CA ALA A 210 23.54 -9.85 -1.74
C ALA A 210 22.41 -10.04 -0.72
N THR A 211 21.42 -9.13 -0.69
CA THR A 211 20.28 -9.19 0.23
C THR A 211 19.50 -10.49 0.11
N SER A 212 19.51 -11.13 -1.07
CA SER A 212 18.91 -12.44 -1.30
C SER A 212 19.61 -13.60 -0.55
N LYS A 213 20.81 -13.39 -0.01
CA LYS A 213 21.59 -14.37 0.76
C LYS A 213 21.48 -14.17 2.28
N LEU A 214 20.83 -13.09 2.71
CA LEU A 214 20.58 -12.80 4.13
C LEU A 214 19.70 -13.88 4.75
N LYS A 215 19.99 -14.20 6.01
CA LYS A 215 19.23 -15.16 6.83
C LYS A 215 18.72 -14.47 8.09
N VAL A 216 17.62 -15.00 8.64
CA VAL A 216 17.14 -14.61 9.97
C VAL A 216 18.26 -14.91 10.98
N GLY A 217 18.54 -13.95 11.85
CA GLY A 217 19.61 -14.01 12.82
C GLY A 217 20.94 -13.40 12.40
N ASP A 218 21.12 -13.02 11.12
CA ASP A 218 22.31 -12.30 10.66
C ASP A 218 22.40 -10.93 11.34
N ILE A 219 23.63 -10.50 11.64
CA ILE A 219 23.91 -9.15 12.14
C ILE A 219 24.25 -8.23 10.96
N VAL A 220 23.30 -7.40 10.58
CA VAL A 220 23.45 -6.43 9.48
C VAL A 220 24.03 -5.12 10.02
N VAL A 221 25.08 -4.62 9.39
CA VAL A 221 25.75 -3.37 9.77
C VAL A 221 25.33 -2.27 8.78
N VAL A 222 24.86 -1.15 9.32
CA VAL A 222 24.35 -0.03 8.51
C VAL A 222 24.97 1.27 9.01
N GLY A 223 25.54 2.05 8.12
CA GLY A 223 26.16 3.35 8.40
C GLY A 223 25.41 4.51 7.76
N ALA A 224 25.89 5.72 8.01
CA ALA A 224 25.31 6.94 7.45
C ALA A 224 25.26 6.89 5.90
N GLY A 225 24.10 7.20 5.31
CA GLY A 225 23.83 7.15 3.89
C GLY A 225 23.37 5.79 3.37
N ASP A 226 23.44 4.73 4.18
CA ASP A 226 22.98 3.40 3.78
C ASP A 226 21.48 3.22 4.01
N VAL A 227 20.89 2.34 3.20
CA VAL A 227 19.50 1.91 3.34
C VAL A 227 19.44 0.60 4.13
N ILE A 228 18.58 0.52 5.12
CA ILE A 228 18.39 -0.69 5.93
C ILE A 228 17.73 -1.79 5.09
N ALA A 229 18.38 -2.96 5.00
CA ALA A 229 17.99 -4.05 4.12
C ALA A 229 17.05 -5.09 4.77
N VAL A 230 16.90 -5.05 6.10
CA VAL A 230 16.17 -6.05 6.91
C VAL A 230 15.22 -5.36 7.88
N ASP A 231 14.19 -6.07 8.33
CA ASP A 231 13.49 -5.64 9.54
C ASP A 231 14.12 -6.35 10.74
N GLY A 232 14.25 -5.67 11.86
CA GLY A 232 14.86 -6.26 13.05
C GLY A 232 15.06 -5.26 14.19
N HIS A 233 15.92 -5.62 15.16
CA HIS A 233 16.23 -4.81 16.32
C HIS A 233 17.69 -4.39 16.35
N VAL A 234 17.94 -3.18 16.85
CA VAL A 234 19.31 -2.68 17.05
C VAL A 234 19.97 -3.41 18.21
N VAL A 235 21.05 -4.13 17.96
CA VAL A 235 21.83 -4.83 19.00
C VAL A 235 22.96 -3.97 19.56
N SER A 236 23.48 -3.02 18.77
CA SER A 236 24.50 -2.06 19.23
C SER A 236 24.62 -0.86 18.30
N GLY A 237 25.09 0.26 18.86
CA GLY A 237 25.23 1.54 18.17
C GLY A 237 24.01 2.43 18.33
N GLU A 238 24.12 3.65 17.79
CA GLU A 238 23.07 4.65 17.73
C GLU A 238 23.07 5.28 16.35
N ALA A 239 21.87 5.62 15.84
CA ALA A 239 21.72 6.30 14.55
C ALA A 239 20.46 7.16 14.51
N MET A 240 20.52 8.21 13.68
CA MET A 240 19.35 8.95 13.23
C MET A 240 18.81 8.31 11.95
N ILE A 241 17.58 7.84 11.98
CA ILE A 241 16.97 7.10 10.87
C ILE A 241 15.83 7.89 10.26
N ASN A 242 15.95 8.18 8.97
CA ASN A 242 14.88 8.78 8.18
C ASN A 242 13.91 7.70 7.73
N GLN A 243 12.67 7.82 8.14
CA GLN A 243 11.59 6.89 7.83
C GLN A 243 10.61 7.46 6.78
N ALA A 244 10.92 8.59 6.15
CA ALA A 244 10.04 9.30 5.22
C ALA A 244 9.50 8.40 4.09
N ASN A 245 10.32 7.48 3.58
CA ASN A 245 9.94 6.55 2.53
C ASN A 245 8.86 5.54 2.98
N MET A 246 8.72 5.33 4.28
CA MET A 246 7.79 4.36 4.87
C MET A 246 6.60 5.06 5.54
N THR A 247 6.87 6.06 6.38
CA THR A 247 5.85 6.73 7.19
C THR A 247 5.40 8.07 6.60
N GLY A 248 6.16 8.64 5.66
CA GLY A 248 5.95 9.99 5.14
C GLY A 248 6.40 11.09 6.09
N GLU A 249 7.08 10.76 7.20
CA GLU A 249 7.63 11.72 8.15
C GLU A 249 9.07 12.07 7.78
N SER A 250 9.34 13.34 7.51
CA SER A 250 10.67 13.81 7.10
C SER A 250 11.65 14.01 8.25
N VAL A 251 11.19 13.93 9.52
CA VAL A 251 12.05 14.07 10.68
C VAL A 251 12.70 12.74 11.02
N ALA A 252 14.05 12.71 11.05
CA ALA A 252 14.78 11.52 11.43
C ALA A 252 14.56 11.18 12.91
N VAL A 253 14.39 9.89 13.22
CA VAL A 253 14.14 9.37 14.57
C VAL A 253 15.41 8.73 15.09
N LYS A 254 15.81 9.08 16.33
CA LYS A 254 16.92 8.42 17.01
C LYS A 254 16.55 6.97 17.33
N LYS A 255 17.44 6.04 16.96
CA LYS A 255 17.35 4.61 17.28
C LYS A 255 18.60 4.14 17.99
N SER A 256 18.42 3.37 19.04
CA SER A 256 19.45 2.84 19.93
C SER A 256 19.20 1.34 20.20
N ARG A 257 20.05 0.73 21.03
CA ARG A 257 19.94 -0.70 21.37
C ARG A 257 18.55 -1.05 21.90
N GLY A 258 17.95 -2.09 21.31
CA GLY A 258 16.60 -2.59 21.62
C GLY A 258 15.50 -2.01 20.72
N ASP A 259 15.75 -0.90 20.02
CA ASP A 259 14.75 -0.30 19.14
C ASP A 259 14.55 -1.10 17.86
N SER A 260 13.31 -1.19 17.41
CA SER A 260 12.98 -1.80 16.12
C SER A 260 13.30 -0.87 14.96
N VAL A 261 13.77 -1.46 13.86
CA VAL A 261 14.06 -0.78 12.59
C VAL A 261 13.42 -1.52 11.43
N LEU A 262 13.05 -0.78 10.39
CA LEU A 262 12.34 -1.29 9.22
C LEU A 262 13.21 -1.21 7.97
N SER A 263 13.13 -2.22 7.12
CA SER A 263 13.76 -2.20 5.80
C SER A 263 13.24 -1.04 4.96
N GLY A 264 14.10 -0.48 4.10
CA GLY A 264 13.76 0.66 3.23
C GLY A 264 13.90 2.04 3.88
N THR A 265 14.21 2.12 5.19
CA THR A 265 14.55 3.37 5.88
C THR A 265 16.04 3.70 5.70
N ILE A 266 16.41 4.96 5.83
CA ILE A 266 17.77 5.46 5.54
C ILE A 266 18.42 5.94 6.84
N VAL A 267 19.66 5.51 7.10
CA VAL A 267 20.46 6.05 8.18
C VAL A 267 21.04 7.39 7.73
N GLU A 268 20.65 8.50 8.38
CA GLU A 268 21.20 9.83 8.09
C GLU A 268 22.55 10.05 8.79
N GLU A 269 22.60 9.69 10.07
CA GLU A 269 23.80 9.85 10.90
C GLU A 269 23.97 8.64 11.82
N GLY A 270 25.20 8.34 12.18
CA GLY A 270 25.54 7.26 13.09
C GLY A 270 25.79 5.92 12.39
N ARG A 271 25.89 4.86 13.20
CA ARG A 271 26.12 3.48 12.74
C ARG A 271 25.49 2.51 13.73
N ILE A 272 24.75 1.56 13.22
CA ILE A 272 24.04 0.54 14.01
C ILE A 272 24.32 -0.87 13.49
N ARG A 273 24.20 -1.83 14.40
CA ARG A 273 24.15 -3.25 14.11
C ARG A 273 22.75 -3.75 14.40
N ILE A 274 22.16 -4.43 13.42
CA ILE A 274 20.77 -4.88 13.43
C ILE A 274 20.75 -6.40 13.43
N TRP A 275 20.08 -7.01 14.39
CA TRP A 275 19.75 -8.41 14.33
C TRP A 275 18.54 -8.59 13.40
N ALA A 276 18.72 -9.37 12.31
CA ALA A 276 17.72 -9.53 11.27
C ALA A 276 16.61 -10.50 11.71
N GLU A 277 15.40 -10.00 11.84
CA GLU A 277 14.19 -10.81 12.09
C GLU A 277 13.53 -11.24 10.79
N ASN A 278 13.36 -10.28 9.86
CA ASN A 278 12.75 -10.54 8.56
C ASN A 278 13.73 -10.16 7.46
N VAL A 279 13.90 -11.09 6.52
CA VAL A 279 14.83 -10.98 5.39
C VAL A 279 14.14 -11.31 4.06
N GLY A 280 14.66 -10.79 2.96
CA GLY A 280 14.17 -11.09 1.60
C GLY A 280 12.70 -10.71 1.40
N GLU A 281 11.88 -11.65 0.92
CA GLU A 281 10.45 -11.42 0.62
C GLU A 281 9.60 -11.08 1.86
N ASN A 282 10.09 -11.41 3.06
CA ASN A 282 9.38 -11.18 4.31
C ASN A 282 9.64 -9.78 4.91
N THR A 283 10.51 -8.98 4.32
CA THR A 283 10.77 -7.60 4.78
C THR A 283 9.59 -6.68 4.53
N SER A 284 9.45 -5.65 5.37
CA SER A 284 8.42 -4.61 5.24
C SER A 284 8.41 -3.98 3.85
N THR A 285 9.58 -3.69 3.28
CA THR A 285 9.70 -3.16 1.91
C THR A 285 9.14 -4.11 0.86
N GLN A 286 9.42 -5.41 0.93
CA GLN A 286 8.92 -6.38 -0.05
C GLN A 286 7.42 -6.63 0.11
N ARG A 287 6.92 -6.64 1.34
CA ARG A 287 5.47 -6.71 1.62
C ARG A 287 4.73 -5.50 1.06
N ILE A 288 5.25 -4.29 1.25
CA ILE A 288 4.70 -3.07 0.65
C ILE A 288 4.71 -3.18 -0.88
N LYS A 289 5.81 -3.66 -1.47
CA LYS A 289 5.93 -3.89 -2.91
C LYS A 289 4.89 -4.88 -3.44
N HIS A 290 4.67 -5.99 -2.73
CA HIS A 290 3.64 -6.97 -3.06
C HIS A 290 2.23 -6.35 -2.95
N TYR A 291 1.96 -5.61 -1.88
CA TYR A 291 0.69 -4.90 -1.66
C TYR A 291 0.38 -3.91 -2.80
N ILE A 292 1.38 -3.12 -3.19
CA ILE A 292 1.29 -2.16 -4.29
C ILE A 292 1.05 -2.86 -5.62
N THR A 293 1.78 -3.95 -5.91
CA THR A 293 1.65 -4.69 -7.17
C THR A 293 0.27 -5.33 -7.31
N THR A 294 -0.28 -5.87 -6.22
CA THR A 294 -1.64 -6.41 -6.18
C THR A 294 -2.67 -5.31 -6.41
N SER A 295 -2.44 -4.12 -5.84
CA SER A 295 -3.31 -2.96 -5.99
C SER A 295 -3.48 -2.49 -7.43
N LEU A 296 -2.45 -2.63 -8.27
CA LEU A 296 -2.51 -2.25 -9.69
C LEU A 296 -3.53 -3.07 -10.50
N ASN A 297 -3.80 -4.29 -10.07
CA ASN A 297 -4.64 -5.24 -10.80
C ASN A 297 -6.12 -5.22 -10.35
N GLU A 298 -6.44 -4.66 -9.19
CA GLU A 298 -7.82 -4.57 -8.71
C GLU A 298 -8.56 -3.39 -9.35
N ARG A 299 -9.56 -3.73 -10.16
CA ARG A 299 -10.44 -2.75 -10.83
C ARG A 299 -11.57 -2.33 -9.91
N SER A 300 -11.96 -1.04 -9.96
CA SER A 300 -13.16 -0.56 -9.27
C SER A 300 -14.43 -1.06 -9.96
N SER A 301 -15.51 -1.24 -9.20
CA SER A 301 -16.83 -1.60 -9.74
C SER A 301 -17.36 -0.48 -10.63
N ILE A 302 -17.16 0.79 -10.23
CA ILE A 302 -17.50 1.97 -11.05
C ILE A 302 -16.73 1.96 -12.37
N GLY A 303 -15.41 1.67 -12.34
CA GLY A 303 -14.61 1.57 -13.55
C GLY A 303 -15.08 0.49 -14.51
N MET A 304 -15.50 -0.67 -13.99
CA MET A 304 -16.11 -1.74 -14.82
C MET A 304 -17.47 -1.31 -15.38
N HIS A 305 -18.29 -0.66 -14.56
CA HIS A 305 -19.61 -0.18 -15.00
C HIS A 305 -19.51 0.90 -16.08
N THR A 306 -18.61 1.86 -15.93
CA THR A 306 -18.37 2.91 -16.95
C THR A 306 -17.85 2.32 -18.26
N THR A 307 -16.98 1.30 -18.21
CA THR A 307 -16.53 0.58 -19.39
C THR A 307 -17.69 -0.11 -20.11
N HIS A 308 -18.52 -0.82 -19.37
CA HIS A 308 -19.70 -1.50 -19.96
C HIS A 308 -20.72 -0.53 -20.55
N LEU A 309 -20.95 0.62 -19.89
CA LEU A 309 -21.82 1.68 -20.40
C LEU A 309 -21.26 2.25 -21.71
N ALA A 310 -19.96 2.53 -21.76
CA ALA A 310 -19.30 3.04 -22.95
C ALA A 310 -19.49 2.11 -24.15
N ASP A 311 -19.29 0.80 -23.94
CA ASP A 311 -19.48 -0.20 -25.00
C ASP A 311 -20.94 -0.28 -25.49
N LYS A 312 -21.92 -0.11 -24.60
CA LYS A 312 -23.35 -0.06 -24.95
C LYS A 312 -23.76 1.17 -25.78
N LEU A 313 -23.01 2.26 -25.68
CA LEU A 313 -23.28 3.50 -26.39
C LEU A 313 -22.73 3.51 -27.83
N VAL A 314 -21.80 2.63 -28.18
CA VAL A 314 -21.25 2.55 -29.53
C VAL A 314 -22.35 2.31 -30.61
N PRO A 315 -23.25 1.38 -30.49
CA PRO A 315 -24.37 1.21 -31.48
C PRO A 315 -25.25 2.45 -31.58
N VAL A 316 -25.43 3.18 -30.49
CA VAL A 316 -26.21 4.44 -30.49
C VAL A 316 -25.54 5.48 -31.38
N THR A 317 -24.19 5.63 -31.28
CA THR A 317 -23.42 6.54 -32.13
C THR A 317 -23.54 6.16 -33.61
N PHE A 318 -23.49 4.87 -33.96
CA PHE A 318 -23.73 4.42 -35.34
C PHE A 318 -25.18 4.77 -35.81
N GLY A 319 -26.16 4.58 -34.95
CA GLY A 319 -27.55 4.97 -35.25
C GLY A 319 -27.69 6.46 -35.51
N LEU A 320 -27.06 7.30 -34.66
CA LEU A 320 -27.04 8.78 -34.85
C LEU A 320 -26.33 9.18 -36.13
N ALA A 321 -25.27 8.47 -36.54
CA ALA A 321 -24.61 8.69 -37.81
C ALA A 321 -25.51 8.44 -38.98
N GLY A 322 -26.38 7.38 -38.95
CA GLY A 322 -27.42 7.12 -39.92
C GLY A 322 -28.48 8.23 -39.96
N VAL A 323 -28.96 8.68 -38.79
CA VAL A 323 -29.89 9.81 -38.67
C VAL A 323 -29.29 11.08 -39.24
N SER A 324 -28.00 11.37 -38.95
CA SER A 324 -27.28 12.53 -39.49
C SER A 324 -27.25 12.50 -41.02
N TYR A 325 -27.05 11.32 -41.64
CA TYR A 325 -27.13 11.21 -43.10
C TYR A 325 -28.53 11.51 -43.66
N LEU A 326 -29.56 11.04 -42.98
CA LEU A 326 -30.95 11.27 -43.40
C LEU A 326 -31.31 12.80 -43.34
N ILE A 327 -30.84 13.50 -42.32
CA ILE A 327 -31.10 14.92 -42.13
C ILE A 327 -30.26 15.78 -43.12
N ASN A 328 -28.94 15.55 -43.12
CA ASN A 328 -28.00 16.47 -43.82
C ASN A 328 -27.71 16.03 -45.26
N ARG A 329 -28.02 14.79 -45.65
CA ARG A 329 -27.66 14.18 -46.94
C ARG A 329 -26.17 14.33 -47.29
N ASN A 330 -25.33 14.33 -46.27
CA ASN A 330 -23.89 14.63 -46.40
C ASN A 330 -23.08 13.63 -45.55
N PHE A 331 -22.14 12.90 -46.19
CA PHE A 331 -21.25 11.96 -45.51
C PHE A 331 -20.25 12.64 -44.59
N MET A 332 -19.97 13.94 -44.75
CA MET A 332 -19.11 14.68 -43.79
C MET A 332 -19.81 14.83 -42.45
N SER A 333 -21.10 15.01 -42.38
CA SER A 333 -21.86 15.00 -41.12
C SER A 333 -21.84 13.60 -40.46
N VAL A 334 -21.92 12.54 -41.29
CA VAL A 334 -21.72 11.15 -40.78
C VAL A 334 -20.34 10.99 -40.16
N ALA A 335 -19.29 11.40 -40.88
CA ALA A 335 -17.93 11.35 -40.37
C ALA A 335 -17.76 12.19 -39.07
N SER A 336 -18.43 13.34 -38.96
CA SER A 336 -18.42 14.15 -37.73
C SER A 336 -19.03 13.41 -36.55
N VAL A 337 -20.18 12.75 -36.72
CA VAL A 337 -20.83 11.97 -35.66
C VAL A 337 -19.95 10.78 -35.23
N LEU A 338 -19.31 10.08 -36.18
CA LEU A 338 -18.45 8.94 -35.89
C LEU A 338 -17.14 9.31 -35.16
N GLN A 339 -16.75 10.62 -35.14
CA GLN A 339 -15.62 11.14 -34.38
C GLN A 339 -15.92 11.36 -32.91
N ALA A 340 -17.18 11.43 -32.51
CA ALA A 340 -17.60 11.69 -31.14
C ALA A 340 -18.19 10.42 -30.55
N ASP A 341 -17.45 9.75 -29.67
CA ASP A 341 -17.96 8.64 -28.89
C ASP A 341 -17.80 8.91 -27.38
N TYR A 342 -18.28 7.99 -26.58
CA TYR A 342 -18.14 8.07 -25.13
C TYR A 342 -16.97 7.22 -24.62
N SER A 343 -16.36 6.38 -25.47
CA SER A 343 -15.55 5.27 -25.01
C SER A 343 -14.29 5.71 -24.28
N CYS A 344 -13.45 6.49 -24.93
CA CYS A 344 -12.16 6.93 -24.37
C CYS A 344 -12.35 7.79 -23.11
N ALA A 345 -13.27 8.76 -23.19
CA ALA A 345 -13.52 9.71 -22.11
C ALA A 345 -14.18 9.08 -20.86
N LEU A 346 -14.89 7.93 -21.00
CA LEU A 346 -15.46 7.19 -19.87
C LEU A 346 -14.49 6.16 -19.28
N LYS A 347 -13.75 5.43 -20.13
CA LYS A 347 -12.93 4.30 -19.71
C LYS A 347 -11.64 4.71 -18.98
N LEU A 348 -11.07 5.88 -19.30
CA LEU A 348 -9.70 6.22 -18.93
C LEU A 348 -9.58 7.09 -17.69
N PRO A 349 -10.34 8.18 -17.49
CA PRO A 349 -10.15 9.07 -16.35
C PRO A 349 -10.38 8.40 -15.00
N THR A 350 -11.31 7.44 -14.93
CA THR A 350 -11.67 6.75 -13.69
C THR A 350 -10.52 5.93 -13.09
N PRO A 351 -9.88 4.98 -13.80
CA PRO A 351 -8.73 4.25 -13.26
C PRO A 351 -7.56 5.17 -12.91
N VAL A 352 -7.34 6.22 -13.69
CA VAL A 352 -6.26 7.19 -13.45
C VAL A 352 -6.51 7.98 -12.16
N ALA A 353 -7.74 8.41 -11.88
CA ALA A 353 -8.10 9.10 -10.65
C ALA A 353 -7.84 8.22 -9.41
N PHE A 354 -8.26 6.95 -9.44
CA PHE A 354 -7.98 6.02 -8.34
C PHE A 354 -6.48 5.79 -8.14
N LYS A 355 -5.72 5.54 -9.19
CA LYS A 355 -4.27 5.32 -9.10
C LYS A 355 -3.54 6.55 -8.56
N SER A 356 -3.93 7.76 -8.99
CA SER A 356 -3.39 9.01 -8.46
C SER A 356 -3.66 9.15 -6.96
N SER A 357 -4.87 8.83 -6.51
CA SER A 357 -5.25 8.89 -5.09
C SER A 357 -4.52 7.85 -4.25
N ILE A 358 -4.40 6.59 -4.73
CA ILE A 358 -3.63 5.52 -4.07
C ILE A 358 -2.16 5.94 -3.93
N SER A 359 -1.55 6.51 -4.98
CA SER A 359 -0.19 7.02 -4.92
C SER A 359 -0.01 8.11 -3.86
N LYS A 360 -0.95 9.05 -3.78
CA LYS A 360 -0.92 10.11 -2.76
C LYS A 360 -1.07 9.56 -1.34
N ALA A 361 -1.99 8.62 -1.12
CA ALA A 361 -2.12 7.92 0.15
C ALA A 361 -0.81 7.26 0.56
N GLY A 362 -0.18 6.52 -0.36
CA GLY A 362 1.08 5.84 -0.13
C GLY A 362 2.23 6.77 0.27
N LYS A 363 2.34 7.94 -0.38
CA LYS A 363 3.33 8.98 -0.02
C LYS A 363 3.10 9.58 1.38
N ASN A 364 1.91 9.42 1.94
CA ASN A 364 1.55 9.85 3.29
C ASN A 364 1.47 8.70 4.29
N GLY A 365 2.02 7.53 3.95
CA GLY A 365 2.10 6.39 4.85
C GLY A 365 0.80 5.58 4.95
N ILE A 366 -0.10 5.68 3.97
CA ILE A 366 -1.34 4.89 3.91
C ILE A 366 -1.31 3.99 2.67
N LEU A 367 -1.24 2.70 2.88
CA LEU A 367 -1.26 1.70 1.82
C LEU A 367 -2.69 1.27 1.51
N ILE A 368 -3.09 1.27 0.24
CA ILE A 368 -4.44 0.91 -0.20
C ILE A 368 -4.37 -0.21 -1.23
N LYS A 369 -5.08 -1.31 -0.98
CA LYS A 369 -5.12 -2.50 -1.83
C LYS A 369 -6.20 -2.36 -2.90
N GLY A 370 -5.88 -1.57 -3.93
CA GLY A 370 -6.71 -1.42 -5.12
C GLY A 370 -7.80 -0.36 -5.06
N ALA A 371 -8.34 -0.07 -6.25
CA ALA A 371 -9.37 0.94 -6.42
C ALA A 371 -10.69 0.58 -5.73
N LYS A 372 -11.00 -0.73 -5.64
CA LYS A 372 -12.20 -1.24 -4.98
C LYS A 372 -12.23 -0.89 -3.49
N ALA A 373 -11.07 -0.90 -2.82
CA ALA A 373 -10.97 -0.53 -1.41
C ALA A 373 -11.37 0.94 -1.17
N LEU A 374 -10.88 1.86 -2.01
CA LEU A 374 -11.28 3.29 -1.94
C LEU A 374 -12.77 3.48 -2.24
N GLU A 375 -13.29 2.79 -3.25
CA GLU A 375 -14.71 2.85 -3.62
C GLU A 375 -15.61 2.38 -2.47
N SER A 376 -15.29 1.22 -1.87
CA SER A 376 -16.03 0.68 -0.74
C SER A 376 -15.92 1.58 0.49
N LEU A 377 -14.72 2.12 0.79
CA LEU A 377 -14.52 3.02 1.91
C LEU A 377 -15.33 4.31 1.76
N ALA A 378 -15.40 4.89 0.57
CA ALA A 378 -16.19 6.10 0.34
C ALA A 378 -17.69 5.86 0.61
N SER A 379 -18.20 4.66 0.32
CA SER A 379 -19.59 4.28 0.55
C SER A 379 -19.87 3.74 1.96
N ALA A 380 -18.85 3.59 2.81
CA ALA A 380 -19.00 3.05 4.15
C ALA A 380 -19.66 4.06 5.10
N ASP A 381 -20.63 3.58 5.87
CA ASP A 381 -21.44 4.34 6.82
C ASP A 381 -21.20 3.94 8.29
N THR A 382 -20.60 2.77 8.56
CA THR A 382 -20.39 2.23 9.90
C THR A 382 -18.93 1.93 10.14
N PHE A 383 -18.34 2.54 11.18
CA PHE A 383 -16.96 2.31 11.58
C PHE A 383 -16.92 1.54 12.90
N VAL A 384 -16.28 0.40 12.88
CA VAL A 384 -16.09 -0.48 14.02
C VAL A 384 -14.62 -0.48 14.41
N PHE A 385 -14.32 -0.06 15.62
CA PHE A 385 -12.97 0.02 16.16
C PHE A 385 -12.72 -1.06 17.19
N ASP A 386 -11.59 -1.75 17.08
CA ASP A 386 -11.06 -2.42 18.26
C ASP A 386 -10.61 -1.39 19.30
N LYS A 387 -10.69 -1.74 20.58
CA LYS A 387 -10.24 -0.84 21.64
C LYS A 387 -8.72 -0.82 21.75
N THR A 388 -8.13 -1.97 22.04
CA THR A 388 -6.73 -2.10 22.46
C THR A 388 -5.77 -1.95 21.26
N GLY A 389 -4.77 -1.06 21.38
CA GLY A 389 -3.81 -0.80 20.30
C GLY A 389 -4.38 0.04 19.13
N THR A 390 -5.71 0.26 19.09
CA THR A 390 -6.40 1.03 18.05
C THR A 390 -6.92 2.36 18.58
N LEU A 391 -7.93 2.36 19.46
CA LEU A 391 -8.39 3.57 20.14
C LEU A 391 -7.51 3.96 21.32
N THR A 392 -6.70 3.03 21.78
CA THR A 392 -5.68 3.20 22.80
C THR A 392 -4.29 2.97 22.19
N TYR A 393 -3.23 3.34 22.91
CA TYR A 393 -1.86 3.07 22.45
C TYR A 393 -1.45 1.58 22.57
N GLY A 394 -2.23 0.78 23.34
CA GLY A 394 -1.88 -0.61 23.65
C GLY A 394 -0.75 -0.73 24.69
N ASN A 395 -0.28 0.39 25.21
CA ASN A 395 0.73 0.46 26.24
C ASN A 395 0.05 0.79 27.58
N LEU A 396 0.44 0.07 28.62
CA LEU A 396 -0.02 0.38 29.97
C LEU A 396 0.69 1.65 30.49
N GLU A 397 -0.03 2.46 31.24
CA GLU A 397 0.53 3.57 32.01
C GLU A 397 0.16 3.43 33.48
N VAL A 398 1.03 3.93 34.37
CA VAL A 398 0.73 4.07 35.78
C VAL A 398 -0.22 5.25 35.97
N ALA A 399 -1.49 4.95 36.28
CA ALA A 399 -2.56 5.94 36.42
C ALA A 399 -2.71 6.44 37.86
N GLU A 400 -2.55 5.55 38.84
CA GLU A 400 -2.70 5.86 40.25
C GLU A 400 -1.79 4.96 41.11
N ILE A 401 -1.21 5.54 42.15
CA ILE A 401 -0.45 4.79 43.17
C ILE A 401 -1.10 5.07 44.50
N ILE A 402 -1.46 4.02 45.23
CA ILE A 402 -2.10 4.08 46.53
C ILE A 402 -1.16 3.42 47.53
N SER A 403 -0.69 4.19 48.51
CA SER A 403 0.07 3.67 49.66
C SER A 403 -0.87 3.32 50.81
N PHE A 404 -0.64 2.19 51.44
CA PHE A 404 -1.33 1.75 52.67
C PHE A 404 -0.50 1.94 53.92
N ASP A 405 0.76 2.41 53.77
CA ASP A 405 1.65 2.71 54.90
C ASP A 405 2.20 4.13 54.75
N GLU A 406 1.90 5.02 55.69
CA GLU A 406 2.33 6.42 55.65
C GLU A 406 3.86 6.62 55.62
N ARG A 407 4.62 5.61 56.02
CA ARG A 407 6.10 5.64 55.95
C ARG A 407 6.64 5.55 54.54
N PHE A 408 5.86 5.13 53.62
CA PHE A 408 6.23 4.98 52.20
C PHE A 408 5.43 5.94 51.34
N SER A 409 6.11 6.86 50.70
CA SER A 409 5.49 7.74 49.72
C SER A 409 5.10 6.96 48.46
N LYS A 410 4.26 7.54 47.60
CA LYS A 410 3.94 6.98 46.28
C LYS A 410 5.19 6.74 45.44
N ASN A 411 6.18 7.65 45.55
CA ASN A 411 7.47 7.50 44.85
C ASN A 411 8.30 6.35 45.42
N ASP A 412 8.24 6.08 46.71
CA ASP A 412 8.96 4.95 47.31
C ASP A 412 8.40 3.63 46.79
N ILE A 413 7.06 3.50 46.75
CA ILE A 413 6.39 2.32 46.20
C ILE A 413 6.77 2.14 44.73
N LEU A 414 6.76 3.22 43.93
CA LEU A 414 7.11 3.18 42.52
C LEU A 414 8.56 2.75 42.31
N ASN A 415 9.50 3.31 43.08
CA ASN A 415 10.93 2.97 43.01
C ASN A 415 11.23 1.54 43.47
N LEU A 416 10.56 1.07 44.54
CA LEU A 416 10.68 -0.33 45.00
C LEU A 416 10.22 -1.29 43.90
N THR A 417 9.05 -1.02 43.33
CA THR A 417 8.47 -1.85 42.29
C THR A 417 9.31 -1.82 41.00
N ALA A 418 9.73 -0.63 40.57
CA ALA A 418 10.57 -0.48 39.38
C ALA A 418 11.93 -1.15 39.51
N SER A 419 12.53 -1.12 40.72
CA SER A 419 13.83 -1.78 40.94
C SER A 419 13.73 -3.31 40.80
N ALA A 420 12.63 -3.93 41.25
CA ALA A 420 12.42 -5.36 41.10
C ALA A 420 12.01 -5.77 39.65
N GLU A 421 11.39 -4.85 38.93
CA GLU A 421 10.82 -5.11 37.58
C GLU A 421 11.76 -4.69 36.43
N GLU A 422 12.85 -3.90 36.68
CA GLU A 422 13.64 -3.28 35.59
C GLU A 422 14.36 -4.27 34.68
N HIS A 423 14.55 -5.50 35.12
CA HIS A 423 15.17 -6.58 34.33
C HIS A 423 14.16 -7.39 33.52
N TYR A 424 12.88 -7.03 33.62
CA TYR A 424 11.77 -7.74 32.99
C TYR A 424 11.26 -7.04 31.72
N PHE A 425 11.12 -7.82 30.65
CA PHE A 425 10.50 -7.36 29.39
C PHE A 425 9.01 -7.77 29.35
N HIS A 426 8.20 -7.12 30.18
CA HIS A 426 6.73 -7.31 30.22
C HIS A 426 6.05 -5.95 30.24
N PRO A 427 4.90 -5.75 29.54
CA PRO A 427 4.24 -4.44 29.44
C PRO A 427 3.96 -3.74 30.78
N VAL A 428 3.68 -4.50 31.83
CA VAL A 428 3.48 -3.97 33.20
C VAL A 428 4.80 -3.44 33.76
N ALA A 429 5.88 -4.19 33.63
CA ALA A 429 7.21 -3.81 34.07
C ALA A 429 7.71 -2.55 33.35
N GLU A 430 7.57 -2.51 32.03
CA GLU A 430 7.93 -1.35 31.21
C GLU A 430 7.18 -0.09 31.65
N ALA A 431 5.85 -0.19 31.86
CA ALA A 431 5.03 0.93 32.32
C ALA A 431 5.49 1.49 33.67
N ILE A 432 5.87 0.60 34.58
CA ILE A 432 6.32 0.96 35.93
C ILE A 432 7.71 1.62 35.89
N VAL A 433 8.64 1.02 35.16
CA VAL A 433 10.00 1.54 34.99
C VAL A 433 9.99 2.90 34.30
N ASP A 434 9.15 3.06 33.26
CA ASP A 434 9.00 4.35 32.57
C ASP A 434 8.38 5.42 33.45
N ALA A 435 7.37 5.06 34.26
CA ALA A 435 6.81 5.96 35.24
C ALA A 435 7.84 6.37 36.31
N ALA A 436 8.63 5.41 36.81
CA ALA A 436 9.69 5.69 37.74
C ALA A 436 10.75 6.63 37.16
N LYS A 437 11.22 6.38 35.94
CA LYS A 437 12.18 7.25 35.22
C LYS A 437 11.66 8.68 35.09
N LYS A 438 10.38 8.88 34.78
CA LYS A 438 9.75 10.22 34.68
C LYS A 438 9.70 10.95 36.01
N HIS A 439 9.66 10.22 37.14
CA HIS A 439 9.58 10.77 38.50
C HIS A 439 10.94 10.77 39.24
N GLY A 440 12.06 10.57 38.53
CA GLY A 440 13.40 10.57 39.12
C GLY A 440 13.73 9.22 39.77
N PHE A 441 13.77 8.17 38.94
CA PHE A 441 14.04 6.80 39.39
C PHE A 441 15.30 6.69 40.22
N ILE A 442 15.17 6.14 41.42
CA ILE A 442 16.27 5.78 42.29
C ILE A 442 16.24 4.26 42.47
N HIS A 443 17.18 3.59 41.84
CA HIS A 443 17.32 2.16 41.96
C HIS A 443 17.59 1.76 43.42
N LYS A 444 16.83 0.81 43.95
CA LYS A 444 17.03 0.20 45.26
C LYS A 444 17.77 -1.12 45.08
N HIS A 445 18.91 -1.25 45.72
CA HIS A 445 19.66 -2.50 45.67
C HIS A 445 18.84 -3.65 46.24
N HIS A 446 18.73 -4.72 45.50
CA HIS A 446 17.92 -5.90 45.84
C HIS A 446 18.71 -7.18 45.58
N ASP A 447 18.29 -8.28 46.24
CA ASP A 447 18.78 -9.62 45.96
C ASP A 447 18.32 -10.13 44.60
N GLU A 448 18.72 -11.35 44.25
CA GLU A 448 18.22 -11.99 43.02
C GLU A 448 16.68 -12.00 42.97
N VAL A 449 16.11 -11.64 41.82
CA VAL A 449 14.67 -11.59 41.63
C VAL A 449 14.17 -12.97 41.20
N GLU A 450 13.33 -13.57 42.02
CA GLU A 450 12.62 -14.82 41.71
C GLU A 450 11.35 -14.47 40.92
N PHE A 451 11.22 -15.05 39.76
CA PHE A 451 10.03 -14.90 38.91
C PHE A 451 9.08 -16.06 39.09
N VAL A 452 7.85 -15.77 39.46
CA VAL A 452 6.78 -16.75 39.60
C VAL A 452 5.87 -16.63 38.37
N VAL A 453 5.97 -17.59 37.44
CA VAL A 453 5.27 -17.58 36.15
C VAL A 453 3.77 -17.35 36.34
N ALA A 454 3.20 -16.36 35.62
CA ALA A 454 1.80 -15.94 35.65
C ALA A 454 1.31 -15.32 36.98
N HIS A 455 2.16 -15.13 37.99
CA HIS A 455 1.78 -14.65 39.33
C HIS A 455 2.44 -13.33 39.68
N GLY A 456 3.77 -13.20 39.50
CA GLY A 456 4.50 -11.98 39.86
C GLY A 456 5.98 -12.22 40.15
N VAL A 457 6.57 -11.36 40.94
CA VAL A 457 7.98 -11.41 41.31
C VAL A 457 8.19 -11.34 42.82
N LYS A 458 9.25 -11.99 43.29
CA LYS A 458 9.73 -11.95 44.68
C LYS A 458 11.19 -11.54 44.73
N THR A 459 11.55 -10.68 45.66
CA THR A 459 12.94 -10.34 45.96
C THR A 459 13.06 -9.88 47.39
N SER A 460 14.29 -9.56 47.83
CA SER A 460 14.52 -8.92 49.12
C SER A 460 15.24 -7.61 48.92
N ILE A 461 14.83 -6.58 49.63
CA ILE A 461 15.45 -5.25 49.69
C ILE A 461 15.80 -4.95 51.15
N GLU A 462 17.06 -4.71 51.43
CA GLU A 462 17.57 -4.46 52.81
C GLU A 462 17.19 -5.58 53.78
N GLY A 463 17.19 -6.84 53.32
CA GLY A 463 16.83 -8.02 54.09
C GLY A 463 15.35 -8.19 54.37
N LYS A 464 14.47 -7.38 53.76
CA LYS A 464 13.02 -7.44 53.86
C LYS A 464 12.42 -7.96 52.56
N ARG A 465 11.47 -8.85 52.66
CA ARG A 465 10.83 -9.49 51.50
C ARG A 465 9.90 -8.52 50.77
N LEU A 466 10.12 -8.35 49.46
CA LEU A 466 9.25 -7.63 48.54
C LEU A 466 8.58 -8.63 47.60
N ILE A 467 7.24 -8.54 47.50
CA ILE A 467 6.42 -9.37 46.62
C ILE A 467 5.55 -8.45 45.79
N ILE A 468 5.55 -8.67 44.48
CA ILE A 468 4.78 -7.85 43.54
C ILE A 468 4.00 -8.81 42.62
N GLY A 469 2.70 -8.60 42.45
CA GLY A 469 1.93 -9.48 41.59
C GLY A 469 0.42 -9.34 41.66
N SER A 470 -0.29 -10.37 41.24
CA SER A 470 -1.73 -10.46 41.27
C SER A 470 -2.28 -10.58 42.69
N ARG A 471 -3.59 -10.27 42.89
CA ARG A 471 -4.25 -10.46 44.16
C ARG A 471 -4.15 -11.91 44.64
N HIS A 472 -4.49 -12.87 43.76
CA HIS A 472 -4.40 -14.29 44.06
C HIS A 472 -3.01 -14.67 44.58
N PHE A 473 -1.95 -14.21 43.92
CA PHE A 473 -0.58 -14.51 44.32
C PHE A 473 -0.26 -13.98 45.74
N LEU A 474 -0.63 -12.76 46.07
CA LEU A 474 -0.32 -12.20 47.39
C LEU A 474 -1.26 -12.73 48.49
N GLU A 475 -2.56 -12.89 48.21
CA GLU A 475 -3.55 -13.26 49.19
C GLU A 475 -3.56 -14.78 49.44
N ASP A 476 -3.61 -15.60 48.40
CA ASP A 476 -3.78 -17.06 48.49
C ASP A 476 -2.45 -17.82 48.61
N ASP A 477 -1.43 -17.43 47.83
CA ASP A 477 -0.15 -18.17 47.86
C ASP A 477 0.79 -17.63 48.95
N GLU A 478 0.81 -16.30 49.18
CA GLU A 478 1.71 -15.65 50.14
C GLU A 478 1.04 -15.24 51.46
N MET A 479 -0.24 -15.54 51.59
CA MET A 479 -1.04 -15.30 52.80
C MET A 479 -1.03 -13.82 53.30
N ILE A 480 -0.91 -12.86 52.41
CA ILE A 480 -0.94 -11.43 52.73
C ILE A 480 -2.42 -10.98 52.89
N SER A 481 -2.76 -10.40 54.04
CA SER A 481 -4.13 -9.94 54.34
C SER A 481 -4.47 -8.66 53.57
N PHE A 482 -5.65 -8.63 52.93
CA PHE A 482 -6.23 -7.51 52.21
C PHE A 482 -7.38 -6.82 53.00
N ALA A 483 -7.86 -7.45 54.06
CA ALA A 483 -9.10 -7.07 54.77
C ALA A 483 -9.16 -5.62 55.22
N ALA A 484 -8.03 -5.02 55.60
CA ALA A 484 -7.99 -3.63 56.06
C ALA A 484 -8.17 -2.58 54.95
N HIS A 485 -7.98 -2.98 53.67
CA HIS A 485 -7.89 -2.06 52.52
C HIS A 485 -8.89 -2.35 51.40
N GLU A 486 -9.81 -3.29 51.59
CA GLU A 486 -10.80 -3.73 50.59
C GLU A 486 -11.59 -2.57 49.98
N GLN A 487 -12.12 -1.65 50.77
CA GLN A 487 -12.89 -0.52 50.23
C GLN A 487 -12.08 0.35 49.27
N THR A 488 -10.82 0.57 49.59
CA THR A 488 -9.94 1.40 48.74
C THR A 488 -9.57 0.67 47.45
N ILE A 489 -9.36 -0.63 47.52
CA ILE A 489 -9.09 -1.49 46.39
C ILE A 489 -10.30 -1.55 45.45
N ASP A 490 -11.51 -1.74 46.02
CA ASP A 490 -12.76 -1.75 45.24
C ASP A 490 -13.00 -0.42 44.51
N LEU A 491 -12.73 0.70 45.17
CA LEU A 491 -12.84 2.02 44.56
C LEU A 491 -11.86 2.18 43.36
N ALA A 492 -10.67 1.67 43.50
CA ALA A 492 -9.66 1.69 42.39
C ALA A 492 -10.11 0.78 41.25
N MET A 493 -10.66 -0.41 41.56
CA MET A 493 -11.21 -1.31 40.52
C MET A 493 -12.41 -0.68 39.80
N GLN A 494 -13.30 0.02 40.52
CA GLN A 494 -14.44 0.74 39.93
C GLN A 494 -14.01 1.86 38.98
N LYS A 495 -12.82 2.46 39.17
CA LYS A 495 -12.22 3.40 38.21
C LYS A 495 -11.73 2.73 36.91
N GLY A 496 -11.82 1.40 36.80
CA GLY A 496 -11.41 0.63 35.64
C GLY A 496 -9.91 0.34 35.57
N LEU A 497 -9.18 0.50 36.67
CA LEU A 497 -7.74 0.22 36.72
C LEU A 497 -7.45 -1.30 36.79
N ALA A 498 -6.38 -1.72 36.15
CA ALA A 498 -5.76 -3.02 36.40
C ALA A 498 -4.80 -2.85 37.58
N LEU A 499 -5.01 -3.59 38.67
CA LEU A 499 -4.27 -3.39 39.89
C LEU A 499 -3.11 -4.37 39.99
N LEU A 500 -1.91 -3.84 40.24
CA LEU A 500 -0.73 -4.57 40.66
C LEU A 500 -0.55 -4.34 42.16
N TYR A 501 -0.45 -5.43 42.93
CA TYR A 501 -0.36 -5.38 44.38
C TYR A 501 1.10 -5.52 44.79
N ILE A 502 1.47 -4.76 45.82
CA ILE A 502 2.82 -4.74 46.35
C ILE A 502 2.77 -5.04 47.84
N ALA A 503 3.46 -6.10 48.28
CA ALA A 503 3.64 -6.41 49.68
C ALA A 503 5.11 -6.27 50.07
N PHE A 504 5.35 -5.72 51.25
CA PHE A 504 6.69 -5.52 51.81
C PHE A 504 6.70 -5.93 53.29
N ASP A 505 7.72 -6.68 53.67
CA ASP A 505 7.88 -7.18 55.07
C ASP A 505 6.66 -7.90 55.61
N GLY A 506 5.98 -8.73 54.76
CA GLY A 506 4.81 -9.54 55.12
C GLY A 506 3.48 -8.78 55.22
N ARG A 507 3.42 -7.52 54.77
CA ARG A 507 2.17 -6.70 54.81
C ARG A 507 1.90 -6.09 53.43
N LEU A 508 0.63 -5.90 53.08
CA LEU A 508 0.23 -5.16 51.90
C LEU A 508 0.68 -3.71 52.03
N LEU A 509 1.65 -3.29 51.20
CA LEU A 509 2.25 -1.94 51.20
C LEU A 509 1.42 -0.96 50.39
N GLY A 510 0.91 -1.40 49.26
CA GLY A 510 0.15 -0.53 48.35
C GLY A 510 -0.27 -1.22 47.06
N VAL A 511 -0.88 -0.45 46.18
CA VAL A 511 -1.29 -0.86 44.84
C VAL A 511 -0.89 0.17 43.83
N ILE A 512 -0.46 -0.32 42.66
CA ILE A 512 -0.26 0.48 41.43
C ILE A 512 -1.42 0.16 40.48
N GLY A 513 -2.21 1.17 40.16
CA GLY A 513 -3.30 1.10 39.21
C GLY A 513 -2.76 1.45 37.81
N LEU A 514 -2.91 0.50 36.89
CA LEU A 514 -2.50 0.60 35.50
C LEU A 514 -3.74 0.77 34.63
N ARG A 515 -3.61 1.51 33.55
CA ARG A 515 -4.64 1.60 32.51
C ARG A 515 -4.00 1.66 31.13
N ASP A 516 -4.76 1.26 30.12
CA ASP A 516 -4.41 1.46 28.73
C ASP A 516 -4.77 2.91 28.33
N GLU A 517 -3.80 3.66 27.84
CA GLU A 517 -3.97 5.08 27.52
C GLU A 517 -4.79 5.27 26.24
N VAL A 518 -5.92 5.98 26.38
CA VAL A 518 -6.75 6.37 25.22
C VAL A 518 -6.01 7.43 24.41
N ARG A 519 -5.91 7.23 23.10
CA ARG A 519 -5.24 8.20 22.20
C ARG A 519 -5.87 9.59 22.32
N ALA A 520 -5.01 10.60 22.45
CA ALA A 520 -5.46 11.98 22.67
C ALA A 520 -6.36 12.51 21.53
N ASN A 521 -6.11 12.08 20.28
CA ASN A 521 -6.84 12.49 19.10
C ASN A 521 -8.04 11.58 18.74
N ALA A 522 -8.27 10.45 19.45
CA ALA A 522 -9.32 9.49 19.09
C ALA A 522 -10.73 10.12 19.04
N ARG A 523 -11.06 11.02 19.99
CA ARG A 523 -12.35 11.71 19.99
C ARG A 523 -12.50 12.65 18.80
N ALA A 524 -11.44 13.37 18.43
CA ALA A 524 -11.43 14.28 17.27
C ALA A 524 -11.60 13.50 15.95
N VAL A 525 -10.91 12.35 15.83
CA VAL A 525 -11.02 11.46 14.67
C VAL A 525 -12.44 10.91 14.52
N ILE A 526 -13.08 10.48 15.61
CA ILE A 526 -14.48 10.02 15.61
C ILE A 526 -15.42 11.14 15.13
N ALA A 527 -15.25 12.37 15.66
CA ALA A 527 -16.03 13.51 15.21
C ALA A 527 -15.83 13.79 13.71
N ARG A 528 -14.58 13.74 13.25
CA ARG A 528 -14.24 13.95 11.84
C ARG A 528 -14.84 12.87 10.93
N LEU A 529 -14.84 11.60 11.35
CA LEU A 529 -15.49 10.53 10.59
C LEU A 529 -17.01 10.76 10.42
N ARG A 530 -17.68 11.32 11.43
CA ARG A 530 -19.10 11.71 11.32
C ARG A 530 -19.30 12.81 10.28
N GLU A 531 -18.45 13.83 10.26
CA GLU A 531 -18.47 14.86 9.22
C GLU A 531 -18.25 14.27 7.81
N LEU A 532 -17.46 13.20 7.71
CA LEU A 532 -17.17 12.50 6.46
C LEU A 532 -18.25 11.47 6.08
N GLY A 533 -19.37 11.38 6.83
CA GLY A 533 -20.51 10.55 6.48
C GLY A 533 -20.60 9.22 7.23
N ALA A 534 -19.86 9.04 8.33
CA ALA A 534 -20.08 7.90 9.21
C ALA A 534 -21.35 8.13 10.03
N GLU A 535 -22.34 7.25 9.84
CA GLU A 535 -23.62 7.29 10.56
C GLU A 535 -23.53 6.60 11.91
N GLN A 536 -22.67 5.60 12.03
CA GLN A 536 -22.52 4.81 13.24
C GLN A 536 -21.05 4.52 13.55
N ILE A 537 -20.69 4.72 14.82
CA ILE A 537 -19.37 4.36 15.36
C ILE A 537 -19.57 3.31 16.45
N VAL A 538 -18.88 2.19 16.31
CA VAL A 538 -18.98 1.04 17.22
C VAL A 538 -17.60 0.74 17.81
N MET A 539 -17.54 0.38 19.08
CA MET A 539 -16.31 -0.07 19.74
C MET A 539 -16.47 -1.53 20.19
N LEU A 540 -15.49 -2.36 19.83
CA LEU A 540 -15.38 -3.75 20.32
C LEU A 540 -14.23 -3.86 21.30
N SER A 541 -14.42 -4.63 22.38
CA SER A 541 -13.39 -4.85 23.41
C SER A 541 -13.50 -6.24 24.04
N GLY A 542 -12.36 -6.85 24.32
CA GLY A 542 -12.29 -8.03 25.19
C GLY A 542 -12.38 -7.71 26.69
N ASP A 543 -12.27 -6.43 27.06
CA ASP A 543 -12.33 -6.00 28.45
C ASP A 543 -13.74 -6.14 29.06
N VAL A 544 -13.78 -6.15 30.40
CA VAL A 544 -15.01 -6.12 31.19
C VAL A 544 -15.89 -4.95 30.74
N SER A 545 -17.20 -5.21 30.63
CA SER A 545 -18.21 -4.27 30.10
C SER A 545 -18.21 -2.89 30.78
N SER A 546 -17.87 -2.81 32.06
CA SER A 546 -17.78 -1.53 32.79
C SER A 546 -16.62 -0.65 32.28
N LYS A 547 -15.47 -1.25 31.99
CA LYS A 547 -14.29 -0.55 31.42
C LYS A 547 -14.56 -0.10 29.99
N ALA A 548 -15.11 -0.99 29.15
CA ALA A 548 -15.51 -0.67 27.80
C ALA A 548 -16.49 0.51 27.77
N ARG A 549 -17.50 0.51 28.65
CA ARG A 549 -18.49 1.59 28.78
C ARG A 549 -17.85 2.94 29.10
N ALA A 550 -16.88 2.97 30.00
CA ALA A 550 -16.20 4.21 30.40
C ALA A 550 -15.46 4.85 29.22
N VAL A 551 -14.72 4.04 28.44
CA VAL A 551 -13.99 4.48 27.23
C VAL A 551 -15.00 4.92 26.15
N ALA A 552 -16.04 4.15 25.91
CA ALA A 552 -17.08 4.45 24.92
C ALA A 552 -17.73 5.82 25.18
N LYS A 553 -18.08 6.09 26.44
CA LYS A 553 -18.66 7.38 26.88
C LYS A 553 -17.66 8.54 26.67
N LYS A 554 -16.38 8.33 27.01
CA LYS A 554 -15.33 9.34 26.84
C LYS A 554 -15.12 9.71 25.37
N LEU A 555 -15.18 8.73 24.48
CA LEU A 555 -14.98 8.90 23.05
C LEU A 555 -16.24 9.32 22.29
N GLY A 556 -17.42 9.10 22.85
CA GLY A 556 -18.70 9.43 22.22
C GLY A 556 -19.05 8.46 21.10
N VAL A 557 -18.75 7.16 21.25
CA VAL A 557 -19.18 6.12 20.30
C VAL A 557 -20.66 5.78 20.51
N ASP A 558 -21.33 5.29 19.46
CA ASP A 558 -22.79 5.07 19.47
C ASP A 558 -23.15 3.72 20.10
N ARG A 559 -22.36 2.68 19.84
CA ARG A 559 -22.52 1.34 20.41
C ARG A 559 -21.18 0.82 20.90
N TYR A 560 -21.17 0.02 21.94
CA TYR A 560 -19.98 -0.68 22.42
C TYR A 560 -20.34 -2.10 22.86
N TYR A 561 -19.39 -3.00 22.74
CA TYR A 561 -19.49 -4.38 23.18
C TYR A 561 -18.23 -4.71 23.99
N GLY A 562 -18.41 -5.24 25.21
CA GLY A 562 -17.35 -5.69 26.09
C GLY A 562 -17.32 -7.22 26.23
N GLU A 563 -16.26 -7.75 26.85
CA GLU A 563 -16.10 -9.18 27.16
C GLU A 563 -16.15 -10.10 25.94
N LEU A 564 -15.69 -9.58 24.77
CA LEU A 564 -15.77 -10.28 23.50
C LEU A 564 -14.59 -11.23 23.31
N LEU A 565 -14.89 -12.45 22.90
CA LEU A 565 -13.93 -13.36 22.29
C LEU A 565 -13.67 -12.95 20.81
N PRO A 566 -12.52 -13.33 20.22
CA PRO A 566 -12.20 -12.99 18.83
C PRO A 566 -13.27 -13.41 17.80
N THR A 567 -13.91 -14.57 18.01
CA THR A 567 -14.99 -15.09 17.15
C THR A 567 -16.26 -14.22 17.23
N GLN A 568 -16.61 -13.74 18.42
CA GLN A 568 -17.78 -12.89 18.63
C GLN A 568 -17.65 -11.51 17.99
N LYS A 569 -16.40 -10.99 17.85
CA LYS A 569 -16.17 -9.77 17.07
C LYS A 569 -16.63 -9.93 15.61
N THR A 570 -16.38 -11.08 15.00
CA THR A 570 -16.82 -11.34 13.62
C THR A 570 -18.32 -11.51 13.49
N GLU A 571 -18.98 -12.10 14.46
CA GLU A 571 -20.44 -12.25 14.51
C GLU A 571 -21.13 -10.89 14.55
N ILE A 572 -20.61 -9.94 15.36
CA ILE A 572 -21.13 -8.56 15.43
C ILE A 572 -20.99 -7.86 14.06
N LEU A 573 -19.85 -8.04 13.37
CA LEU A 573 -19.68 -7.46 12.03
C LEU A 573 -20.69 -8.04 11.03
N GLU A 574 -20.96 -9.34 11.08
CA GLU A 574 -21.98 -9.99 10.23
C GLU A 574 -23.38 -9.48 10.55
N GLN A 575 -23.69 -9.27 11.82
CA GLN A 575 -24.97 -8.71 12.24
C GLN A 575 -25.14 -7.29 11.69
N LEU A 576 -24.15 -6.41 11.82
CA LEU A 576 -24.19 -5.05 11.27
C LEU A 576 -24.37 -5.06 9.75
N LYS A 577 -23.70 -5.97 9.04
CA LYS A 577 -23.87 -6.15 7.59
C LYS A 577 -25.26 -6.67 7.23
N ALA A 578 -25.86 -7.56 8.03
CA ALA A 578 -27.23 -8.02 7.88
C ALA A 578 -28.26 -6.90 8.14
N GLU A 579 -27.93 -5.91 8.96
CA GLU A 579 -28.69 -4.66 9.14
C GLU A 579 -28.63 -3.74 7.90
N GLY A 580 -27.92 -4.13 6.85
CA GLY A 580 -27.72 -3.36 5.61
C GLY A 580 -26.58 -2.32 5.70
N ARG A 581 -25.78 -2.36 6.73
CA ARG A 581 -24.66 -1.42 6.93
C ARG A 581 -23.45 -1.80 6.10
N LYS A 582 -22.70 -0.77 5.66
CA LYS A 582 -21.37 -0.93 5.04
C LYS A 582 -20.28 -0.69 6.06
N VAL A 583 -19.67 -1.77 6.50
CA VAL A 583 -18.85 -1.83 7.69
C VAL A 583 -17.36 -1.69 7.38
N VAL A 584 -16.71 -0.70 8.00
CA VAL A 584 -15.26 -0.60 8.14
C VAL A 584 -14.86 -1.16 9.49
N PHE A 585 -13.89 -2.07 9.53
CA PHE A 585 -13.28 -2.51 10.77
C PHE A 585 -11.85 -1.98 10.88
N VAL A 586 -11.52 -1.38 12.01
CA VAL A 586 -10.20 -0.82 12.32
C VAL A 586 -9.61 -1.59 13.51
N GLY A 587 -8.46 -2.22 13.32
CA GLY A 587 -7.80 -3.01 14.34
C GLY A 587 -6.31 -3.22 14.06
N ASP A 588 -5.58 -3.80 15.02
CA ASP A 588 -4.13 -3.99 14.91
C ASP A 588 -3.61 -5.39 15.29
N GLY A 589 -4.42 -6.22 15.93
CA GLY A 589 -3.99 -7.47 16.53
C GLY A 589 -4.07 -8.71 15.64
N ILE A 590 -3.36 -9.77 16.02
CA ILE A 590 -3.49 -11.10 15.42
C ILE A 590 -4.94 -11.58 15.55
N ASN A 591 -5.57 -11.28 16.67
CA ASN A 591 -6.95 -11.63 16.97
C ASN A 591 -7.97 -10.93 16.06
N ASP A 592 -7.58 -9.84 15.41
CA ASP A 592 -8.44 -9.02 14.57
C ASP A 592 -8.39 -9.44 13.08
N ALA A 593 -7.47 -10.31 12.68
CA ALA A 593 -7.35 -10.75 11.30
C ALA A 593 -8.67 -11.30 10.71
N PRO A 594 -9.46 -12.15 11.41
CA PRO A 594 -10.77 -12.58 10.93
C PRO A 594 -11.75 -11.42 10.75
N SER A 595 -11.76 -10.46 11.67
CA SER A 595 -12.63 -9.27 11.63
C SER A 595 -12.26 -8.34 10.46
N LEU A 596 -10.95 -8.12 10.21
CA LEU A 596 -10.45 -7.35 9.09
C LEU A 596 -10.85 -7.95 7.73
N MET A 597 -10.85 -9.29 7.62
CA MET A 597 -11.29 -9.99 6.42
C MET A 597 -12.81 -9.98 6.23
N LYS A 598 -13.57 -9.99 7.31
CA LYS A 598 -15.03 -10.13 7.29
C LYS A 598 -15.75 -8.80 7.04
N ALA A 599 -15.17 -7.69 7.45
CA ALA A 599 -15.67 -6.36 7.16
C ALA A 599 -15.71 -6.09 5.65
N ASP A 600 -16.48 -5.09 5.21
CA ASP A 600 -16.43 -4.64 3.81
C ASP A 600 -15.09 -3.98 3.51
N ILE A 601 -14.52 -3.30 4.51
CA ILE A 601 -13.15 -2.77 4.48
C ILE A 601 -12.48 -3.01 5.83
N GLY A 602 -11.31 -3.65 5.81
CA GLY A 602 -10.42 -3.75 6.96
C GLY A 602 -9.31 -2.69 6.88
N ILE A 603 -9.11 -1.95 7.96
CA ILE A 603 -8.00 -0.98 8.12
C ILE A 603 -7.11 -1.48 9.25
N SER A 604 -5.83 -1.73 8.96
CA SER A 604 -4.84 -2.20 9.93
C SER A 604 -3.89 -1.08 10.35
N MET A 605 -3.61 -0.99 11.66
CA MET A 605 -2.63 -0.08 12.25
C MET A 605 -1.19 -0.60 12.10
N LEU A 606 -0.19 0.28 12.20
CA LEU A 606 1.24 -0.07 12.04
C LEU A 606 1.72 -1.17 13.00
N ASN A 607 1.26 -1.14 14.24
CA ASN A 607 1.66 -2.12 15.27
C ASN A 607 0.92 -3.46 15.14
N GLY A 608 0.00 -3.55 14.17
CA GLY A 608 -0.73 -4.77 13.91
C GLY A 608 0.19 -5.92 13.50
N ALA A 609 -0.11 -7.12 14.00
CA ALA A 609 0.60 -8.32 13.58
C ALA A 609 0.62 -8.44 12.05
N GLU A 610 1.68 -9.07 11.53
CA GLU A 610 1.88 -9.22 10.08
C GLU A 610 0.69 -9.87 9.37
N ILE A 611 0.00 -10.78 10.05
CA ILE A 611 -1.20 -11.45 9.55
C ILE A 611 -2.34 -10.45 9.37
N ALA A 612 -2.55 -9.54 10.33
CA ALA A 612 -3.57 -8.51 10.23
C ALA A 612 -3.30 -7.56 9.05
N LYS A 613 -2.04 -7.15 8.85
CA LYS A 613 -1.64 -6.31 7.69
C LYS A 613 -1.91 -7.01 6.35
N ALA A 614 -1.63 -8.31 6.25
CA ALA A 614 -1.89 -9.09 5.05
C ALA A 614 -3.40 -9.25 4.76
N SER A 615 -4.23 -9.24 5.78
CA SER A 615 -5.69 -9.43 5.68
C SER A 615 -6.45 -8.13 5.41
N ALA A 616 -5.90 -6.97 5.79
CA ALA A 616 -6.53 -5.68 5.61
C ALA A 616 -6.47 -5.21 4.15
N GLN A 617 -7.49 -4.44 3.71
CA GLN A 617 -7.49 -3.75 2.43
C GLN A 617 -6.77 -2.40 2.50
N ILE A 618 -6.62 -1.84 3.70
CA ILE A 618 -5.90 -0.57 3.94
C ILE A 618 -4.96 -0.76 5.12
N GLY A 619 -3.70 -0.36 4.96
CA GLY A 619 -2.67 -0.39 6.00
C GLY A 619 -2.19 1.01 6.34
N LEU A 620 -2.22 1.37 7.63
CA LEU A 620 -1.63 2.62 8.12
C LEU A 620 -0.21 2.33 8.58
N LEU A 621 0.78 2.94 7.94
CA LEU A 621 2.20 2.79 8.29
C LEU A 621 2.60 3.64 9.50
N LYS A 622 1.83 4.68 9.80
CA LYS A 622 1.94 5.46 11.03
C LYS A 622 1.07 4.86 12.12
N ASN A 623 1.57 4.85 13.34
CA ASN A 623 0.77 4.46 14.50
C ASN A 623 -0.15 5.62 14.95
N ASP A 624 -0.93 6.14 13.98
CA ASP A 624 -1.84 7.25 14.20
C ASP A 624 -3.22 6.95 13.62
N ILE A 625 -4.24 7.02 14.48
CA ILE A 625 -5.63 6.79 14.10
C ILE A 625 -6.18 7.88 13.17
N GLU A 626 -5.52 9.06 13.08
CA GLU A 626 -5.88 10.14 12.16
C GLU A 626 -5.88 9.66 10.71
N GLY A 627 -5.00 8.71 10.36
CA GLY A 627 -4.96 8.07 9.05
C GLY A 627 -6.30 7.48 8.59
N VAL A 628 -7.16 7.06 9.53
CA VAL A 628 -8.51 6.53 9.21
C VAL A 628 -9.40 7.64 8.65
N ALA A 629 -9.41 8.82 9.28
CA ALA A 629 -10.18 9.96 8.79
C ALA A 629 -9.59 10.51 7.47
N GLN A 630 -8.26 10.59 7.38
CA GLN A 630 -7.57 11.05 6.17
C GLN A 630 -7.89 10.18 4.95
N VAL A 631 -7.85 8.84 5.11
CA VAL A 631 -8.15 7.94 3.99
C VAL A 631 -9.64 7.94 3.64
N LYS A 632 -10.54 8.13 4.60
CA LYS A 632 -11.98 8.31 4.34
C LYS A 632 -12.25 9.61 3.56
N ALA A 633 -11.62 10.72 3.94
CA ALA A 633 -11.69 11.99 3.20
C ALA A 633 -11.20 11.83 1.76
N LEU A 634 -10.01 11.21 1.59
CA LEU A 634 -9.44 10.92 0.28
C LEU A 634 -10.36 10.06 -0.59
N ALA A 635 -10.99 9.03 -0.01
CA ALA A 635 -11.92 8.15 -0.70
C ALA A 635 -13.15 8.93 -1.19
N ASN A 636 -13.76 9.75 -0.34
CA ASN A 636 -14.90 10.60 -0.67
C ASN A 636 -14.57 11.57 -1.80
N ASP A 637 -13.41 12.24 -1.74
CA ASP A 637 -12.97 13.22 -2.73
C ASP A 637 -12.63 12.55 -4.07
N THR A 638 -12.05 11.35 -4.03
CA THR A 638 -11.78 10.55 -5.22
C THR A 638 -13.08 10.20 -5.96
N LEU A 639 -14.10 9.74 -5.23
CA LEU A 639 -15.41 9.46 -5.84
C LEU A 639 -16.10 10.72 -6.37
N ARG A 640 -15.99 11.84 -5.66
CA ARG A 640 -16.50 13.13 -6.16
C ARG A 640 -15.82 13.53 -7.47
N LEU A 641 -14.49 13.35 -7.56
CA LEU A 641 -13.73 13.61 -8.80
C LEU A 641 -14.18 12.69 -9.93
N VAL A 642 -14.31 11.37 -9.67
CA VAL A 642 -14.76 10.37 -10.64
C VAL A 642 -16.16 10.71 -11.16
N ASN A 643 -17.12 11.00 -10.27
CA ASN A 643 -18.49 11.35 -10.64
C ASN A 643 -18.55 12.67 -11.44
N ARG A 644 -17.75 13.67 -11.06
CA ARG A 644 -17.66 14.92 -11.80
C ARG A 644 -17.10 14.72 -13.21
N ASN A 645 -16.05 13.92 -13.35
CA ASN A 645 -15.48 13.58 -14.65
C ASN A 645 -16.47 12.81 -15.51
N PHE A 646 -17.20 11.85 -14.93
CA PHE A 646 -18.25 11.09 -15.59
C PHE A 646 -19.35 12.01 -16.13
N ASN A 647 -19.91 12.89 -15.28
CA ASN A 647 -20.97 13.82 -15.67
C ASN A 647 -20.49 14.81 -16.74
N ALA A 648 -19.25 15.30 -16.62
CA ALA A 648 -18.66 16.18 -17.64
C ALA A 648 -18.49 15.46 -18.98
N THR A 649 -18.02 14.21 -18.98
CA THR A 649 -17.90 13.36 -20.18
C THR A 649 -19.26 13.21 -20.87
N VAL A 650 -20.27 12.77 -20.12
CA VAL A 650 -21.62 12.54 -20.68
C VAL A 650 -22.21 13.84 -21.21
N GLY A 651 -22.13 14.95 -20.45
CA GLY A 651 -22.68 16.23 -20.84
C GLY A 651 -22.01 16.80 -22.10
N ILE A 652 -20.68 16.90 -22.11
CA ILE A 652 -19.92 17.50 -23.22
C ILE A 652 -20.07 16.65 -24.49
N ASN A 653 -19.88 15.32 -24.40
CA ASN A 653 -20.00 14.45 -25.58
C ASN A 653 -21.42 14.38 -26.13
N SER A 654 -22.45 14.49 -25.28
CA SER A 654 -23.85 14.59 -25.75
C SER A 654 -24.08 15.88 -26.56
N ILE A 655 -23.53 17.01 -26.13
CA ILE A 655 -23.61 18.28 -26.87
C ILE A 655 -22.85 18.15 -28.21
N ILE A 656 -21.64 17.60 -28.19
CA ILE A 656 -20.84 17.39 -29.41
C ILE A 656 -21.60 16.51 -30.40
N LEU A 657 -22.14 15.36 -29.96
CA LEU A 657 -22.94 14.43 -30.78
C LEU A 657 -24.19 15.12 -31.35
N PHE A 658 -24.90 15.87 -30.53
CA PHE A 658 -26.09 16.64 -30.99
C PHE A 658 -25.70 17.62 -32.10
N LEU A 659 -24.70 18.47 -31.90
CA LEU A 659 -24.25 19.43 -32.89
C LEU A 659 -23.72 18.74 -34.17
N ALA A 660 -22.98 17.64 -34.03
CA ALA A 660 -22.48 16.86 -35.16
C ALA A 660 -23.64 16.22 -35.97
N THR A 661 -24.68 15.68 -35.28
CA THR A 661 -25.83 15.08 -35.91
C THR A 661 -26.59 16.03 -36.80
N PHE A 662 -26.71 17.30 -36.40
CA PHE A 662 -27.35 18.34 -37.23
C PHE A 662 -26.40 19.05 -38.21
N GLY A 663 -25.16 18.54 -38.37
CA GLY A 663 -24.17 19.06 -39.31
C GLY A 663 -23.51 20.40 -38.91
N ALA A 664 -23.65 20.83 -37.66
CA ALA A 664 -23.08 22.08 -37.15
C ALA A 664 -21.56 21.96 -36.90
N LEU A 665 -21.01 20.77 -36.83
CA LEU A 665 -19.58 20.52 -36.61
C LEU A 665 -18.96 19.76 -37.81
N SER A 666 -17.74 20.19 -38.18
CA SER A 666 -16.92 19.41 -39.11
C SER A 666 -16.24 18.22 -38.42
N PRO A 667 -15.82 17.17 -39.13
CA PRO A 667 -15.12 16.03 -38.53
C PRO A 667 -13.89 16.42 -37.71
N VAL A 668 -13.12 17.42 -38.21
CA VAL A 668 -11.92 17.95 -37.53
C VAL A 668 -12.30 18.65 -36.24
N ALA A 669 -13.35 19.51 -36.27
CA ALA A 669 -13.83 20.18 -35.08
C ALA A 669 -14.36 19.22 -34.02
N THR A 670 -15.11 18.21 -34.44
CA THR A 670 -15.61 17.15 -33.54
C THR A 670 -14.47 16.37 -32.90
N ALA A 671 -13.50 15.91 -33.69
CA ALA A 671 -12.31 15.21 -33.17
C ALA A 671 -11.53 16.05 -32.17
N LEU A 672 -11.36 17.36 -32.44
CA LEU A 672 -10.63 18.27 -31.57
C LEU A 672 -11.35 18.49 -30.24
N LEU A 673 -12.66 18.70 -30.27
CA LEU A 673 -13.49 18.89 -29.08
C LEU A 673 -13.55 17.59 -28.24
N HIS A 674 -13.77 16.44 -28.89
CA HIS A 674 -13.85 15.15 -28.22
C HIS A 674 -12.52 14.76 -27.56
N ASN A 675 -11.41 14.73 -28.33
CA ASN A 675 -10.10 14.37 -27.79
C ASN A 675 -9.57 15.41 -26.80
N GLY A 676 -9.84 16.71 -27.05
CA GLY A 676 -9.51 17.77 -26.10
C GLY A 676 -10.19 17.59 -24.75
N THR A 677 -11.47 17.21 -24.74
CA THR A 677 -12.22 16.87 -23.52
C THR A 677 -11.60 15.68 -22.81
N THR A 678 -11.31 14.59 -23.53
CA THR A 678 -10.69 13.38 -22.96
C THR A 678 -9.34 13.70 -22.32
N ILE A 679 -8.47 14.43 -23.03
CA ILE A 679 -7.17 14.86 -22.52
C ILE A 679 -7.34 15.75 -21.27
N GLY A 680 -8.25 16.72 -21.30
CA GLY A 680 -8.54 17.58 -20.15
C GLY A 680 -8.97 16.81 -18.91
N LEU A 681 -9.86 15.82 -19.06
CA LEU A 681 -10.33 14.96 -17.98
C LEU A 681 -9.23 14.01 -17.47
N LEU A 682 -8.36 13.51 -18.35
CA LEU A 682 -7.18 12.71 -17.96
C LEU A 682 -6.20 13.55 -17.13
N LEU A 683 -5.88 14.75 -17.57
CA LEU A 683 -5.00 15.65 -16.81
C LEU A 683 -5.59 16.02 -15.45
N ASN A 684 -6.91 16.23 -15.38
CA ASN A 684 -7.61 16.45 -14.12
C ASN A 684 -7.52 15.22 -13.20
N SER A 685 -7.63 14.02 -13.75
CA SER A 685 -7.50 12.76 -13.01
C SER A 685 -6.06 12.49 -12.52
N ILE A 686 -5.02 12.80 -13.29
CA ILE A 686 -3.61 12.73 -12.86
C ILE A 686 -3.35 13.72 -11.71
N LYS A 687 -3.82 14.95 -11.83
CA LYS A 687 -3.72 15.92 -10.74
C LYS A 687 -4.37 15.36 -9.47
N GLY A 688 -5.46 14.62 -9.63
CA GLY A 688 -6.17 13.94 -8.55
C GLY A 688 -6.69 14.91 -7.48
N VAL A 689 -7.09 14.34 -6.36
CA VAL A 689 -7.56 15.12 -5.19
C VAL A 689 -6.40 15.56 -4.31
N LYS A 690 -6.59 16.59 -3.49
CA LYS A 690 -5.62 16.97 -2.46
C LYS A 690 -5.67 15.95 -1.33
N PHE A 691 -4.52 15.67 -0.72
CA PHE A 691 -4.47 14.93 0.53
C PHE A 691 -4.55 15.94 1.67
N GLU A 692 -5.51 15.76 2.58
CA GLU A 692 -5.66 16.60 3.78
C GLU A 692 -4.66 16.09 4.83
N HIS A 693 -3.86 16.98 5.40
CA HIS A 693 -2.89 16.68 6.47
C HIS A 693 -3.51 16.88 7.83
#